data_3fb8baa6fefd0e339892c6511367a20a
#
_entry.id   3fb8baa6fefd0e339892c6511367a20a
#
_cell.length_a   1.000
_cell.length_b   1.000
_cell.length_c   1.000
_cell.angle_alpha   90.00
_cell.angle_beta   90.00
_cell.angle_gamma   90.00
#
_symmetry.space_group_name_H-M   'P 1'
#
loop_
_entity.id
_entity.type
_entity.pdbx_description
1 polymer ?
#
loop_
_entity_poly.entity_id
_entity_poly.type
_entity_poly.pdbx_seq_one_letter_code
_entity_poly.pdbx_strand_id
1 'polypeptide(L)'
;MIRSTSLFSLLLRTHVTQQPVRVWLSLLGVSLGVMASVAITTANVDVLRSFEQAVTEVAGSATLEVLGGDLGVDETVIMAVRAAPGVTAVLPVIEEGIVMAQGGRHGEAVQLFGLDLIGEVGTRGFRLQPASGRDALEQLLASDTAYLGEKLAEDWHLNVGSQFEVIVGGRAVRLHVAGLLHTETARSSVWNRAMLMDIAAAQVLFESIGRLDRIEVVTAQDYPLEDIEAALRAALSPNLTIQRPAQRTKQVEQMVRAFQLNVSVLSWVGLLVGTFLIYNTIAFMVAQRRREIGIYRALGMTERRVAALFLTEAGILGIVGGIVGGITGVLLAGNLVSLVSQTISDLYVPISPGLAVMSFNHHLWSALLQGVSLGTIVSMIGAWGPSLDASRTIAVRALAPGDYEVTQQLRLPGFAWTAGGLFSLAAILSLLNPLAGLPVFGYLATLCLLAALSCLAPICIQALGFRPRRAQDFLLGPGGSLRQIAVSHAARHPGRNGVTVSALMIGLAIMIGVVVMVRSFRQTVELWVNETVIADMVVAPSAWLHGRNVGQASRALPGTWAAKLASIDGVAAVDTYRDVHVDVQGQSVALISRNLRLHAQRSRYLVIEGDSATMLRRAADTGGVLVSEVLANRLGVREGMSIAITTPAGVQSVPIVAKFYDYATDGGKMVMDRAQYQALWHDDRVTVFPIYLDVGADVAAVRRSIAQQVMMNEQGVASPLVISNAELRREILDIFDRTFVLTYVLEAIAVFIAVLGIMNTLVTAVLERRRELATLQAIGASPTQVRQLVLWEAAYLGALGAVLGVIGGLLLAVVLIKVINKQSFGWTIQMTVPIGVLLQAVILALGAALVAGYWPARWAANQPVVEGLREE
;
A
#
# COMPACT_ATOMS: atom_id res chain seq x y z
N MET A 1 -37.34 4.79 -44.58
CA MET A 1 -36.35 5.14 -43.54
C MET A 1 -36.75 4.42 -42.24
N ILE A 2 -36.49 3.09 -42.18
CA ILE A 2 -36.79 2.30 -40.97
C ILE A 2 -35.92 2.87 -39.85
N ARG A 3 -36.54 3.24 -38.74
CA ARG A 3 -35.88 3.83 -37.58
C ARG A 3 -34.67 2.96 -37.18
N SER A 4 -33.46 3.43 -37.38
CA SER A 4 -32.20 2.77 -37.11
C SER A 4 -32.13 2.27 -35.66
N THR A 5 -32.85 2.89 -34.76
CA THR A 5 -32.97 2.50 -33.32
C THR A 5 -33.69 1.17 -33.09
N SER A 6 -34.67 0.80 -33.91
CA SER A 6 -35.38 -0.48 -33.73
C SER A 6 -34.56 -1.69 -34.15
N LEU A 7 -33.71 -1.57 -35.14
CA LEU A 7 -32.84 -2.64 -35.63
C LEU A 7 -31.69 -2.92 -34.64
N PHE A 8 -31.09 -1.87 -34.07
CA PHE A 8 -30.06 -1.97 -33.05
C PHE A 8 -30.59 -2.65 -31.78
N SER A 9 -31.76 -2.26 -31.29
CA SER A 9 -32.36 -2.83 -30.09
C SER A 9 -32.77 -4.29 -30.28
N LEU A 10 -33.25 -4.66 -31.47
CA LEU A 10 -33.61 -6.05 -31.81
C LEU A 10 -32.37 -6.95 -31.87
N LEU A 11 -31.29 -6.50 -32.50
CA LEU A 11 -30.03 -7.25 -32.59
C LEU A 11 -29.40 -7.46 -31.21
N LEU A 12 -29.42 -6.42 -30.37
CA LEU A 12 -28.89 -6.49 -29.01
C LEU A 12 -29.68 -7.48 -28.14
N ARG A 13 -31.01 -7.42 -28.19
CA ARG A 13 -31.89 -8.35 -27.47
C ARG A 13 -31.69 -9.79 -27.90
N THR A 14 -31.56 -10.04 -29.19
CA THR A 14 -31.33 -11.37 -29.73
C THR A 14 -30.01 -11.96 -29.27
N HIS A 15 -28.97 -11.09 -29.17
CA HIS A 15 -27.65 -11.51 -28.73
C HIS A 15 -27.62 -11.91 -27.24
N VAL A 16 -28.17 -11.08 -26.37
CA VAL A 16 -28.22 -11.36 -24.92
C VAL A 16 -28.99 -12.65 -24.65
N THR A 17 -30.03 -12.95 -25.42
CA THR A 17 -30.84 -14.17 -25.23
C THR A 17 -30.20 -15.43 -25.82
N GLN A 18 -29.42 -15.31 -26.90
CA GLN A 18 -28.81 -16.48 -27.57
C GLN A 18 -27.50 -16.96 -26.92
N GLN A 19 -26.74 -16.06 -26.25
CA GLN A 19 -25.46 -16.41 -25.63
C GLN A 19 -25.30 -15.83 -24.21
N PRO A 20 -26.18 -16.17 -23.27
CA PRO A 20 -26.23 -15.54 -21.95
C PRO A 20 -24.94 -15.75 -21.16
N VAL A 21 -24.33 -16.94 -21.21
CA VAL A 21 -23.12 -17.27 -20.43
C VAL A 21 -21.94 -16.32 -20.73
N ARG A 22 -21.75 -15.95 -21.99
CA ARG A 22 -20.65 -15.07 -22.40
C ARG A 22 -20.87 -13.63 -22.01
N VAL A 23 -22.09 -13.17 -22.22
CA VAL A 23 -22.47 -11.80 -21.80
C VAL A 23 -22.22 -11.66 -20.30
N TRP A 24 -22.60 -12.66 -19.51
CA TRP A 24 -22.35 -12.69 -18.08
C TRP A 24 -20.86 -12.73 -17.71
N LEU A 25 -20.06 -13.57 -18.41
CA LEU A 25 -18.61 -13.65 -18.15
C LEU A 25 -17.90 -12.34 -18.49
N SER A 26 -18.27 -11.69 -19.59
CA SER A 26 -17.71 -10.39 -19.97
C SER A 26 -18.13 -9.28 -19.00
N LEU A 27 -19.41 -9.29 -18.62
CA LEU A 27 -19.95 -8.36 -17.64
C LEU A 27 -19.23 -8.50 -16.28
N LEU A 28 -19.06 -9.75 -15.80
CA LEU A 28 -18.32 -10.01 -14.56
C LEU A 28 -16.88 -9.52 -14.65
N GLY A 29 -16.18 -9.79 -15.76
CA GLY A 29 -14.80 -9.33 -15.92
C GLY A 29 -14.64 -7.82 -15.88
N VAL A 30 -15.53 -7.08 -16.58
CA VAL A 30 -15.55 -5.60 -16.53
C VAL A 30 -15.93 -5.12 -15.14
N SER A 31 -16.98 -5.69 -14.54
CA SER A 31 -17.45 -5.30 -13.21
C SER A 31 -16.37 -5.47 -12.15
N LEU A 32 -15.61 -6.58 -12.19
CA LEU A 32 -14.53 -6.85 -11.25
C LEU A 32 -13.34 -5.87 -11.43
N GLY A 33 -12.95 -5.60 -12.69
CA GLY A 33 -11.91 -4.62 -12.97
C GLY A 33 -12.29 -3.20 -12.51
N VAL A 34 -13.53 -2.80 -12.79
CA VAL A 34 -14.07 -1.49 -12.33
C VAL A 34 -14.23 -1.49 -10.81
N MET A 35 -14.74 -2.56 -10.20
CA MET A 35 -14.87 -2.70 -8.75
C MET A 35 -13.54 -2.47 -8.04
N ALA A 36 -12.48 -3.14 -8.48
CA ALA A 36 -11.15 -2.97 -7.91
C ALA A 36 -10.66 -1.53 -8.03
N SER A 37 -10.83 -0.91 -9.22
CA SER A 37 -10.42 0.47 -9.47
C SER A 37 -11.18 1.48 -8.61
N VAL A 38 -12.51 1.36 -8.55
CA VAL A 38 -13.36 2.27 -7.76
C VAL A 38 -13.11 2.09 -6.27
N ALA A 39 -13.01 0.83 -5.79
CA ALA A 39 -12.76 0.54 -4.38
C ALA A 39 -11.45 1.18 -3.89
N ILE A 40 -10.37 1.04 -4.68
CA ILE A 40 -9.07 1.60 -4.35
C ILE A 40 -9.08 3.13 -4.38
N THR A 41 -9.64 3.72 -5.45
CA THR A 41 -9.66 5.18 -5.58
C THR A 41 -10.49 5.82 -4.48
N THR A 42 -11.67 5.25 -4.17
CA THR A 42 -12.54 5.74 -3.10
C THR A 42 -11.86 5.60 -1.74
N ALA A 43 -11.29 4.42 -1.43
CA ALA A 43 -10.60 4.20 -0.18
C ALA A 43 -9.43 5.17 0.01
N ASN A 44 -8.63 5.41 -1.03
CA ASN A 44 -7.51 6.33 -0.97
C ASN A 44 -7.93 7.78 -0.72
N VAL A 45 -8.98 8.25 -1.42
CA VAL A 45 -9.51 9.61 -1.23
C VAL A 45 -10.05 9.79 0.19
N ASP A 46 -10.76 8.79 0.71
CA ASP A 46 -11.35 8.86 2.05
C ASP A 46 -10.28 8.83 3.15
N VAL A 47 -9.26 7.98 3.00
CA VAL A 47 -8.13 7.93 3.93
C VAL A 47 -7.38 9.27 3.96
N LEU A 48 -7.05 9.83 2.80
CA LEU A 48 -6.33 11.10 2.73
C LEU A 48 -7.15 12.26 3.32
N ARG A 49 -8.43 12.34 2.97
CA ARG A 49 -9.33 13.35 3.56
C ARG A 49 -9.48 13.21 5.07
N SER A 50 -9.63 11.97 5.57
CA SER A 50 -9.71 11.72 7.01
C SER A 50 -8.46 12.17 7.73
N PHE A 51 -7.29 11.96 7.11
CA PHE A 51 -6.01 12.43 7.64
C PHE A 51 -5.89 13.96 7.62
N GLU A 52 -6.21 14.61 6.48
CA GLU A 52 -6.21 16.08 6.36
C GLU A 52 -7.15 16.73 7.37
N GLN A 53 -8.35 16.14 7.54
CA GLN A 53 -9.32 16.59 8.53
C GLN A 53 -8.79 16.44 9.95
N ALA A 54 -8.20 15.29 10.29
CA ALA A 54 -7.62 15.05 11.61
C ALA A 54 -6.51 16.07 11.94
N VAL A 55 -5.60 16.32 11.00
CA VAL A 55 -4.54 17.34 11.19
C VAL A 55 -5.12 18.75 11.34
N THR A 56 -6.11 19.10 10.51
CA THR A 56 -6.74 20.44 10.58
C THR A 56 -7.55 20.63 11.87
N GLU A 57 -8.24 19.59 12.34
CA GLU A 57 -8.99 19.64 13.60
C GLU A 57 -8.05 19.80 14.82
N VAL A 58 -6.91 19.10 14.82
CA VAL A 58 -5.92 19.23 15.89
C VAL A 58 -5.23 20.59 15.86
N ALA A 59 -4.83 21.07 14.68
CA ALA A 59 -4.19 22.39 14.53
C ALA A 59 -5.17 23.56 14.78
N GLY A 60 -6.47 23.34 14.63
CA GLY A 60 -7.48 24.40 14.84
C GLY A 60 -7.23 25.61 13.94
N SER A 61 -7.16 26.81 14.56
CA SER A 61 -6.90 28.08 13.87
C SER A 61 -5.41 28.40 13.69
N ALA A 62 -4.49 27.52 14.14
CA ALA A 62 -3.05 27.75 14.05
C ALA A 62 -2.54 27.73 12.61
N THR A 63 -1.76 28.73 12.25
CA THR A 63 -1.17 28.89 10.92
C THR A 63 0.32 28.53 10.89
N LEU A 64 1.00 28.67 12.03
CA LEU A 64 2.41 28.30 12.26
C LEU A 64 2.54 27.48 13.56
N GLU A 65 3.57 26.66 13.61
CA GLU A 65 3.98 25.91 14.80
C GLU A 65 5.46 26.16 15.08
N VAL A 66 5.79 26.36 16.35
CA VAL A 66 7.17 26.43 16.85
C VAL A 66 7.46 25.12 17.57
N LEU A 67 8.47 24.41 17.10
CA LEU A 67 8.88 23.11 17.61
C LEU A 67 10.32 23.19 18.16
N GLY A 68 10.55 22.58 19.31
CA GLY A 68 11.89 22.43 19.89
C GLY A 68 12.52 21.06 19.65
N GLY A 69 12.01 20.32 18.63
CA GLY A 69 12.40 18.93 18.41
C GLY A 69 12.05 18.05 19.62
N ASP A 70 12.79 16.96 19.80
CA ASP A 70 12.54 16.03 20.92
C ASP A 70 12.92 16.58 22.30
N LEU A 71 13.45 17.81 22.37
CA LEU A 71 13.75 18.50 23.62
C LEU A 71 12.57 19.30 24.14
N GLY A 72 11.56 19.50 23.32
CA GLY A 72 10.44 20.41 23.59
C GLY A 72 10.83 21.87 23.49
N VAL A 73 9.87 22.74 23.72
CA VAL A 73 10.01 24.20 23.73
C VAL A 73 9.98 24.68 25.16
N ASP A 74 10.92 25.55 25.54
CA ASP A 74 10.91 26.22 26.84
C ASP A 74 9.72 27.19 26.91
N GLU A 75 8.95 27.15 28.00
CA GLU A 75 7.76 27.98 28.17
C GLU A 75 8.06 29.48 28.07
N THR A 76 9.26 29.91 28.45
CA THR A 76 9.69 31.31 28.36
C THR A 76 9.66 31.87 26.93
N VAL A 77 9.75 30.99 25.93
CA VAL A 77 9.66 31.31 24.48
C VAL A 77 8.29 31.88 24.10
N ILE A 78 7.22 31.58 24.85
CA ILE A 78 5.86 32.10 24.60
C ILE A 78 5.87 33.64 24.50
N MET A 79 6.62 34.31 25.38
CA MET A 79 6.67 35.76 25.39
C MET A 79 7.33 36.34 24.13
N ALA A 80 8.39 35.70 23.65
CA ALA A 80 9.07 36.12 22.42
C ALA A 80 8.19 35.86 21.18
N VAL A 81 7.47 34.74 21.13
CA VAL A 81 6.52 34.41 20.06
C VAL A 81 5.36 35.43 20.06
N ARG A 82 4.80 35.74 21.21
CA ARG A 82 3.68 36.70 21.36
C ARG A 82 4.05 38.10 20.94
N ALA A 83 5.33 38.50 21.12
CA ALA A 83 5.84 39.84 20.78
C ALA A 83 6.11 40.00 19.27
N ALA A 84 6.09 38.92 18.48
CA ALA A 84 6.36 38.97 17.05
C ALA A 84 5.22 39.68 16.27
N PRO A 85 5.56 40.52 15.28
CA PRO A 85 4.55 41.26 14.51
C PRO A 85 3.65 40.28 13.76
N GLY A 86 2.33 40.55 13.77
CA GLY A 86 1.34 39.74 13.06
C GLY A 86 0.88 38.46 13.79
N VAL A 87 1.36 38.23 15.01
CA VAL A 87 0.88 37.14 15.89
C VAL A 87 -0.37 37.61 16.63
N THR A 88 -1.49 36.91 16.53
CA THR A 88 -2.77 37.23 17.21
C THR A 88 -3.00 36.40 18.46
N ALA A 89 -2.63 35.12 18.43
CA ALA A 89 -2.70 34.25 19.60
C ALA A 89 -1.54 33.24 19.61
N VAL A 90 -1.16 32.81 20.79
CA VAL A 90 -0.11 31.83 21.04
C VAL A 90 -0.72 30.74 21.92
N LEU A 91 -0.76 29.53 21.41
CA LEU A 91 -1.43 28.39 22.02
C LEU A 91 -0.38 27.34 22.40
N PRO A 92 -0.01 27.24 23.68
CA PRO A 92 0.92 26.20 24.13
C PRO A 92 0.22 24.82 24.11
N VAL A 93 0.92 23.79 23.70
CA VAL A 93 0.38 22.43 23.58
C VAL A 93 1.34 21.42 24.19
N ILE A 94 0.76 20.53 25.01
CA ILE A 94 1.37 19.26 25.43
C ILE A 94 0.53 18.14 24.83
N GLU A 95 1.16 17.18 24.20
CA GLU A 95 0.47 16.06 23.54
C GLU A 95 1.19 14.75 23.87
N GLU A 96 0.53 13.83 24.57
CA GLU A 96 1.15 12.59 25.04
C GLU A 96 0.18 11.40 24.91
N GLY A 97 0.73 10.24 24.53
CA GLY A 97 -0.02 8.97 24.55
C GLY A 97 -0.08 8.39 25.95
N ILE A 98 -1.26 8.09 26.43
CA ILE A 98 -1.50 7.42 27.72
C ILE A 98 -2.19 6.08 27.50
N VAL A 99 -2.05 5.16 28.47
CA VAL A 99 -2.63 3.81 28.41
C VAL A 99 -3.58 3.62 29.57
N MET A 100 -4.76 3.03 29.33
CA MET A 100 -5.72 2.72 30.41
C MET A 100 -5.22 1.57 31.27
N ALA A 101 -5.25 1.75 32.62
CA ALA A 101 -4.76 0.75 33.58
C ALA A 101 -5.78 -0.35 33.89
N GLN A 102 -7.08 -0.05 33.94
CA GLN A 102 -8.15 -0.98 34.32
C GLN A 102 -9.40 -0.73 33.44
N GLY A 103 -10.01 -1.84 32.96
CA GLY A 103 -11.25 -1.80 32.15
C GLY A 103 -11.21 -2.66 30.91
N GLY A 104 -12.31 -2.82 30.20
CA GLY A 104 -12.53 -3.83 29.14
C GLY A 104 -11.59 -3.87 27.94
N ARG A 105 -10.64 -2.92 27.82
CA ARG A 105 -9.58 -2.91 26.78
C ARG A 105 -8.26 -2.50 27.38
N HIS A 106 -7.68 -3.39 28.21
CA HIS A 106 -6.31 -3.20 28.69
C HIS A 106 -5.31 -2.99 27.53
N GLY A 107 -4.53 -1.90 27.60
CA GLY A 107 -3.49 -1.61 26.63
C GLY A 107 -3.91 -0.69 25.48
N GLU A 108 -5.13 -0.16 25.46
CA GLU A 108 -5.52 0.85 24.46
C GLU A 108 -4.82 2.17 24.76
N ALA A 109 -4.03 2.67 23.81
CA ALA A 109 -3.38 3.96 23.88
C ALA A 109 -4.37 5.06 23.44
N VAL A 110 -4.44 6.14 24.22
CA VAL A 110 -5.29 7.31 23.98
C VAL A 110 -4.41 8.56 24.00
N GLN A 111 -4.67 9.50 23.11
CA GLN A 111 -3.97 10.79 23.09
C GLN A 111 -4.57 11.71 24.17
N LEU A 112 -3.69 12.24 25.03
CA LEU A 112 -4.01 13.27 25.98
C LEU A 112 -3.41 14.60 25.49
N PHE A 113 -4.26 15.62 25.44
CA PHE A 113 -3.86 16.98 25.10
C PHE A 113 -3.94 17.86 26.34
N GLY A 114 -2.80 18.47 26.71
CA GLY A 114 -2.74 19.56 27.66
C GLY A 114 -2.82 20.89 26.92
N LEU A 115 -3.90 21.64 27.11
CA LEU A 115 -4.18 22.89 26.42
C LEU A 115 -4.51 23.99 27.44
N ASP A 116 -4.30 25.25 27.08
CA ASP A 116 -4.81 26.39 27.88
C ASP A 116 -6.34 26.46 27.73
N LEU A 117 -7.06 25.75 28.62
CA LEU A 117 -8.52 25.66 28.56
C LEU A 117 -9.23 27.00 28.79
N ILE A 118 -8.55 27.99 29.35
CA ILE A 118 -9.11 29.34 29.60
C ILE A 118 -8.85 30.23 28.36
N GLY A 119 -7.63 30.19 27.82
CA GLY A 119 -7.23 31.03 26.67
C GLY A 119 -7.76 30.54 25.31
N GLU A 120 -8.09 29.24 25.19
CA GLU A 120 -8.46 28.60 23.92
C GLU A 120 -9.96 28.41 23.70
N VAL A 121 -10.82 28.89 24.61
CA VAL A 121 -12.27 28.75 24.47
C VAL A 121 -12.74 29.34 23.13
N GLY A 122 -13.22 28.46 22.19
CA GLY A 122 -13.76 28.85 20.89
C GLY A 122 -12.73 28.88 19.75
N THR A 123 -11.44 28.60 19.98
CA THR A 123 -10.43 28.56 18.91
C THR A 123 -10.35 27.20 18.21
N ARG A 124 -10.81 26.14 18.86
CA ARG A 124 -10.86 24.77 18.36
C ARG A 124 -12.31 24.28 18.25
N GLY A 125 -12.58 23.36 17.37
CA GLY A 125 -13.93 22.86 17.01
C GLY A 125 -14.62 21.97 18.07
N PHE A 126 -14.27 22.12 19.35
CA PHE A 126 -14.95 21.41 20.45
C PHE A 126 -15.56 22.38 21.47
N ARG A 127 -16.60 21.91 22.14
CA ARG A 127 -17.19 22.60 23.32
C ARG A 127 -17.01 21.72 24.54
N LEU A 128 -16.55 22.31 25.61
CA LEU A 128 -16.52 21.67 26.93
C LEU A 128 -17.92 21.70 27.52
N GLN A 129 -18.44 20.54 27.89
CA GLN A 129 -19.65 20.41 28.69
C GLN A 129 -19.23 20.03 30.13
N PRO A 130 -18.97 21.02 30.98
CA PRO A 130 -18.61 20.76 32.37
C PRO A 130 -19.77 20.16 33.15
N ALA A 131 -19.46 19.46 34.23
CA ALA A 131 -20.45 19.07 35.22
C ALA A 131 -21.22 20.31 35.72
N SER A 132 -22.54 20.22 35.78
CA SER A 132 -23.39 21.35 36.19
C SER A 132 -23.12 21.71 37.63
N GLY A 133 -22.63 22.94 37.91
CA GLY A 133 -22.41 23.43 39.26
C GLY A 133 -21.57 24.72 39.36
N ARG A 134 -21.50 25.34 40.54
CA ARG A 134 -20.67 26.51 40.83
C ARG A 134 -19.16 26.21 40.81
N ASP A 135 -18.80 24.93 40.83
CA ASP A 135 -17.41 24.46 40.93
C ASP A 135 -16.75 24.19 39.61
N ALA A 136 -17.38 24.57 38.47
CA ALA A 136 -16.88 24.27 37.13
C ALA A 136 -15.47 24.85 36.87
N LEU A 137 -15.17 26.03 37.37
CA LEU A 137 -13.83 26.63 37.20
C LEU A 137 -12.78 25.95 38.09
N GLU A 138 -13.15 25.51 39.26
CA GLU A 138 -12.29 24.78 40.19
C GLU A 138 -11.96 23.39 39.66
N GLN A 139 -12.93 22.71 39.07
CA GLN A 139 -12.74 21.44 38.37
C GLN A 139 -11.89 21.57 37.08
N LEU A 140 -11.96 22.72 36.41
CA LEU A 140 -11.21 23.00 35.20
C LEU A 140 -9.70 23.14 35.47
N LEU A 141 -9.35 23.65 36.66
CA LEU A 141 -7.98 23.90 37.09
C LEU A 141 -7.40 22.81 38.01
N ALA A 142 -8.20 21.82 38.39
CA ALA A 142 -7.72 20.73 39.24
C ALA A 142 -6.73 19.82 38.47
N SER A 143 -5.63 19.46 39.13
CA SER A 143 -4.53 18.71 38.52
C SER A 143 -4.85 17.21 38.23
N ASP A 144 -5.96 16.70 38.79
CA ASP A 144 -6.41 15.31 38.68
C ASP A 144 -7.69 15.14 37.86
N THR A 145 -8.08 16.17 37.08
CA THR A 145 -9.30 16.14 36.27
C THR A 145 -9.00 16.11 34.77
N ALA A 146 -9.81 15.37 34.04
CA ALA A 146 -9.73 15.26 32.58
C ALA A 146 -11.12 15.32 31.94
N TYR A 147 -11.17 15.87 30.74
CA TYR A 147 -12.33 15.84 29.85
C TYR A 147 -12.16 14.71 28.85
N LEU A 148 -13.19 13.90 28.66
CA LEU A 148 -13.17 12.75 27.74
C LEU A 148 -14.03 13.04 26.52
N GLY A 149 -13.55 12.61 25.35
CA GLY A 149 -14.37 12.53 24.17
C GLY A 149 -15.57 11.58 24.39
N GLU A 150 -16.75 11.92 23.86
CA GLU A 150 -17.98 11.16 24.09
C GLU A 150 -17.80 9.67 23.77
N LYS A 151 -17.18 9.35 22.64
CA LYS A 151 -16.99 7.96 22.23
C LYS A 151 -15.98 7.23 23.11
N LEU A 152 -14.95 7.93 23.59
CA LEU A 152 -14.00 7.37 24.53
C LEU A 152 -14.69 7.04 25.87
N ALA A 153 -15.54 7.95 26.35
CA ALA A 153 -16.32 7.75 27.58
C ALA A 153 -17.30 6.57 27.44
N GLU A 154 -17.97 6.45 26.28
CA GLU A 154 -18.84 5.31 25.97
C GLU A 154 -18.07 3.98 25.92
N ASP A 155 -16.94 3.94 25.20
CA ASP A 155 -16.09 2.74 25.02
C ASP A 155 -15.52 2.27 26.38
N TRP A 156 -15.22 3.19 27.30
CA TRP A 156 -14.67 2.92 28.62
C TRP A 156 -15.75 2.82 29.71
N HIS A 157 -17.02 3.00 29.34
CA HIS A 157 -18.16 3.00 30.27
C HIS A 157 -18.00 3.99 31.44
N LEU A 158 -17.45 5.17 31.16
CA LEU A 158 -17.21 6.24 32.12
C LEU A 158 -18.27 7.34 31.99
N ASN A 159 -18.73 7.85 33.13
CA ASN A 159 -19.63 8.99 33.19
C ASN A 159 -18.92 10.19 33.86
N VAL A 160 -19.49 11.39 33.71
CA VAL A 160 -19.02 12.59 34.41
C VAL A 160 -19.00 12.33 35.92
N GLY A 161 -17.88 12.64 36.59
CA GLY A 161 -17.62 12.36 38.00
C GLY A 161 -17.04 10.96 38.29
N SER A 162 -16.95 10.08 37.31
CA SER A 162 -16.29 8.78 37.47
C SER A 162 -14.78 8.93 37.70
N GLN A 163 -14.23 8.03 38.52
CA GLN A 163 -12.78 7.88 38.68
C GLN A 163 -12.28 6.77 37.75
N PHE A 164 -11.11 6.97 37.15
CA PHE A 164 -10.44 5.97 36.33
C PHE A 164 -8.93 6.05 36.51
N GLU A 165 -8.25 4.94 36.25
CA GLU A 165 -6.78 4.87 36.37
C GLU A 165 -6.16 4.80 34.97
N VAL A 166 -5.18 5.68 34.73
CA VAL A 166 -4.36 5.71 33.52
C VAL A 166 -2.90 5.47 33.88
N ILE A 167 -2.19 4.84 32.95
CA ILE A 167 -0.74 4.66 33.07
C ILE A 167 -0.08 5.84 32.36
N VAL A 168 0.52 6.73 33.15
CA VAL A 168 1.27 7.88 32.67
C VAL A 168 2.71 7.69 33.07
N GLY A 169 3.59 7.60 32.08
CA GLY A 169 4.98 7.36 32.40
C GLY A 169 5.21 6.07 33.25
N GLY A 170 4.25 5.11 33.19
CA GLY A 170 4.25 3.84 33.90
C GLY A 170 3.78 3.89 35.34
N ARG A 171 3.34 5.05 35.83
CA ARG A 171 2.60 5.17 37.10
C ARG A 171 1.12 5.08 36.82
N ALA A 172 0.42 4.30 37.64
CA ALA A 172 -1.03 4.36 37.68
C ALA A 172 -1.45 5.67 38.37
N VAL A 173 -2.03 6.59 37.63
CA VAL A 173 -2.55 7.85 38.13
C VAL A 173 -4.07 7.82 38.08
N ARG A 174 -4.72 8.20 39.17
CA ARG A 174 -6.17 8.32 39.21
C ARG A 174 -6.56 9.70 38.74
N LEU A 175 -7.47 9.70 37.76
CA LEU A 175 -8.07 10.90 37.19
C LEU A 175 -9.58 10.86 37.41
N HIS A 176 -10.18 12.05 37.42
CA HIS A 176 -11.62 12.23 37.50
C HIS A 176 -12.16 12.77 36.18
N VAL A 177 -13.28 12.27 35.71
CA VAL A 177 -13.98 12.81 34.53
C VAL A 177 -14.68 14.12 34.92
N ALA A 178 -14.08 15.27 34.55
CA ALA A 178 -14.64 16.59 34.81
C ALA A 178 -15.81 16.93 33.89
N GLY A 179 -15.85 16.35 32.69
CA GLY A 179 -16.87 16.59 31.69
C GLY A 179 -16.63 15.84 30.40
N LEU A 180 -17.50 16.08 29.43
CA LEU A 180 -17.39 15.49 28.10
C LEU A 180 -17.04 16.55 27.07
N LEU A 181 -16.28 16.13 26.05
CA LEU A 181 -15.96 16.92 24.86
C LEU A 181 -17.08 16.74 23.85
N HIS A 182 -17.82 17.80 23.60
CA HIS A 182 -18.86 17.81 22.57
C HIS A 182 -18.31 18.46 21.30
N THR A 183 -18.39 17.76 20.17
CA THR A 183 -17.96 18.27 18.89
C THR A 183 -19.15 18.64 18.04
N GLU A 184 -19.16 19.87 17.50
CA GLU A 184 -20.25 20.35 16.62
C GLU A 184 -20.20 19.67 15.23
N THR A 185 -19.05 19.22 14.82
CA THR A 185 -18.80 18.51 13.56
C THR A 185 -18.77 17.01 13.79
N ALA A 186 -19.56 16.30 13.03
CA ALA A 186 -19.69 14.84 12.85
C ALA A 186 -19.00 13.92 13.88
N ARG A 187 -19.65 12.79 14.15
CA ARG A 187 -19.23 11.66 15.04
C ARG A 187 -17.81 11.08 14.82
N SER A 188 -17.01 11.69 14.01
CA SER A 188 -15.67 11.23 13.57
C SER A 188 -14.50 12.14 13.95
N SER A 189 -14.74 13.17 14.74
CA SER A 189 -13.69 14.08 15.22
C SER A 189 -12.64 13.34 16.06
N VAL A 190 -11.38 13.73 15.91
CA VAL A 190 -10.25 13.28 16.75
C VAL A 190 -10.58 13.46 18.23
N TRP A 191 -11.26 14.55 18.57
CA TRP A 191 -11.67 14.89 19.93
C TRP A 191 -12.65 13.89 20.55
N ASN A 192 -13.41 13.12 19.78
CA ASN A 192 -14.33 12.09 20.29
C ASN A 192 -13.61 10.92 20.98
N ARG A 193 -12.33 10.69 20.65
CA ARG A 193 -11.48 9.65 21.27
C ARG A 193 -10.26 10.23 21.99
N ALA A 194 -10.19 11.53 22.15
CA ALA A 194 -9.12 12.21 22.85
C ALA A 194 -9.49 12.44 24.31
N MET A 195 -8.45 12.63 25.12
CA MET A 195 -8.54 13.12 26.47
C MET A 195 -7.94 14.53 26.53
N LEU A 196 -8.56 15.42 27.26
CA LEU A 196 -8.13 16.81 27.38
C LEU A 196 -8.01 17.19 28.84
N MET A 197 -6.95 17.93 29.20
CA MET A 197 -6.80 18.53 30.51
C MET A 197 -6.15 19.91 30.39
N ASP A 198 -6.22 20.68 31.46
CA ASP A 198 -5.52 21.98 31.52
C ASP A 198 -4.01 21.80 31.38
N ILE A 199 -3.34 22.76 30.70
CA ILE A 199 -1.94 22.64 30.38
C ILE A 199 -1.04 22.60 31.65
N ALA A 200 -1.37 23.34 32.70
CA ALA A 200 -0.65 23.27 33.94
C ALA A 200 -0.83 21.92 34.64
N ALA A 201 -2.05 21.34 34.59
CA ALA A 201 -2.32 20.02 35.10
C ALA A 201 -1.54 18.96 34.30
N ALA A 202 -1.49 19.09 32.96
CA ALA A 202 -0.68 18.21 32.09
C ALA A 202 0.81 18.33 32.39
N GLN A 203 1.36 19.54 32.60
CA GLN A 203 2.75 19.74 33.00
C GLN A 203 3.09 19.03 34.32
N VAL A 204 2.17 19.08 35.30
CA VAL A 204 2.32 18.36 36.56
C VAL A 204 2.21 16.86 36.37
N LEU A 205 1.17 16.41 35.63
CA LEU A 205 0.92 14.99 35.37
C LEU A 205 2.13 14.34 34.70
N PHE A 206 2.70 15.06 33.76
CA PHE A 206 3.81 14.61 32.95
C PHE A 206 5.19 15.03 33.45
N GLU A 207 5.31 15.69 34.57
CA GLU A 207 6.59 16.17 35.13
C GLU A 207 7.40 17.05 34.16
N SER A 208 6.71 17.83 33.34
CA SER A 208 7.29 18.71 32.31
C SER A 208 7.10 20.18 32.60
N ILE A 209 7.18 20.57 33.88
CA ILE A 209 7.01 21.97 34.29
C ILE A 209 8.01 22.87 33.56
N GLY A 210 7.50 23.95 32.95
CA GLY A 210 8.28 24.88 32.17
C GLY A 210 8.63 24.41 30.74
N ARG A 211 8.11 23.26 30.29
CA ARG A 211 8.33 22.73 28.96
C ARG A 211 7.02 22.43 28.25
N LEU A 212 7.04 22.63 26.95
CA LEU A 212 5.93 22.39 26.02
C LEU A 212 6.41 21.50 24.88
N ASP A 213 5.51 20.73 24.29
CA ASP A 213 5.86 19.95 23.11
C ASP A 213 5.95 20.85 21.88
N ARG A 214 5.00 21.77 21.75
CA ARG A 214 4.98 22.80 20.71
C ARG A 214 4.22 24.05 21.14
N ILE A 215 4.46 25.10 20.39
CA ILE A 215 3.67 26.33 20.48
C ILE A 215 2.98 26.54 19.13
N GLU A 216 1.66 26.54 19.13
CA GLU A 216 0.85 26.84 17.97
C GLU A 216 0.59 28.36 17.90
N VAL A 217 0.75 28.94 16.71
CA VAL A 217 0.69 30.37 16.50
C VAL A 217 -0.44 30.70 15.54
N VAL A 218 -1.36 31.53 15.99
CA VAL A 218 -2.42 32.11 15.16
C VAL A 218 -1.97 33.46 14.64
N THR A 219 -2.02 33.67 13.34
CA THR A 219 -1.55 34.91 12.71
C THR A 219 -2.72 35.75 12.18
N ALA A 220 -2.49 37.03 12.06
CA ALA A 220 -3.44 37.97 11.47
C ALA A 220 -3.55 37.72 9.95
N GLN A 221 -4.77 37.76 9.42
CA GLN A 221 -5.02 37.52 7.98
C GLN A 221 -4.42 38.64 7.08
N ASP A 222 -4.20 39.81 7.62
CA ASP A 222 -3.70 40.97 6.90
C ASP A 222 -2.17 41.04 6.79
N TYR A 223 -1.45 40.11 7.42
CA TYR A 223 0.02 40.03 7.42
C TYR A 223 0.53 38.88 6.54
N PRO A 224 1.52 39.11 5.66
CA PRO A 224 2.14 38.04 4.89
C PRO A 224 2.77 37.01 5.83
N LEU A 225 2.42 35.74 5.65
CA LEU A 225 2.88 34.67 6.52
C LEU A 225 4.40 34.50 6.49
N GLU A 226 5.04 34.83 5.37
CA GLU A 226 6.49 34.78 5.16
C GLU A 226 7.24 35.80 6.02
N ASP A 227 6.66 37.00 6.20
CA ASP A 227 7.26 38.07 7.04
C ASP A 227 7.16 37.68 8.52
N ILE A 228 6.04 37.09 8.94
CA ILE A 228 5.88 36.57 10.31
C ILE A 228 6.88 35.45 10.59
N GLU A 229 7.00 34.50 9.65
CA GLU A 229 7.96 33.40 9.74
C GLU A 229 9.41 33.90 9.83
N ALA A 230 9.78 34.93 9.06
CA ALA A 230 11.10 35.56 9.11
C ALA A 230 11.33 36.31 10.46
N ALA A 231 10.31 37.00 10.94
CA ALA A 231 10.38 37.70 12.24
C ALA A 231 10.54 36.72 13.40
N LEU A 232 9.79 35.62 13.39
CA LEU A 232 9.93 34.57 14.40
C LEU A 232 11.31 33.91 14.34
N ARG A 233 11.83 33.59 13.12
CA ARG A 233 13.20 33.04 12.99
C ARG A 233 14.29 33.99 13.52
N ALA A 234 14.09 35.29 13.38
CA ALA A 234 15.05 36.28 13.91
C ALA A 234 14.96 36.42 15.43
N ALA A 235 13.77 36.22 16.02
CA ALA A 235 13.53 36.38 17.46
C ALA A 235 13.83 35.12 18.29
N LEU A 236 13.80 33.94 17.67
CA LEU A 236 13.91 32.65 18.33
C LEU A 236 15.31 32.05 18.19
N SER A 237 15.65 31.17 19.12
CA SER A 237 16.93 30.45 19.09
C SER A 237 17.00 29.52 17.85
N PRO A 238 18.18 29.30 17.25
CA PRO A 238 18.38 28.51 16.05
C PRO A 238 17.94 27.04 16.18
N ASN A 239 17.82 26.55 17.40
CA ASN A 239 17.39 25.18 17.70
C ASN A 239 15.86 24.98 17.56
N LEU A 240 15.11 26.09 17.46
CA LEU A 240 13.65 26.02 17.29
C LEU A 240 13.30 26.05 15.82
N THR A 241 12.46 25.11 15.42
CA THR A 241 11.99 24.98 14.03
C THR A 241 10.60 25.60 13.92
N ILE A 242 10.45 26.53 12.96
CA ILE A 242 9.14 27.09 12.61
C ILE A 242 8.63 26.37 11.37
N GLN A 243 7.46 25.77 11.47
CA GLN A 243 6.84 25.09 10.36
C GLN A 243 5.34 25.41 10.26
N ARG A 244 4.76 25.12 9.10
CA ARG A 244 3.31 25.21 8.89
C ARG A 244 2.68 23.84 9.20
N PRO A 245 1.53 23.77 9.89
CA PRO A 245 0.84 22.48 10.12
C PRO A 245 0.65 21.68 8.82
N ALA A 246 0.41 22.35 7.69
CA ALA A 246 0.33 21.76 6.36
C ALA A 246 1.62 21.05 5.89
N GLN A 247 2.78 21.31 6.49
CA GLN A 247 4.02 20.58 6.13
C GLN A 247 4.04 19.16 6.70
N ARG A 248 3.42 18.94 7.86
CA ARG A 248 3.16 17.61 8.41
C ARG A 248 2.31 16.79 7.43
N THR A 249 1.26 17.41 6.90
CA THR A 249 0.36 16.79 5.90
C THR A 249 1.12 16.42 4.63
N LYS A 250 2.07 17.24 4.16
CA LYS A 250 2.86 16.96 2.95
C LYS A 250 3.75 15.71 3.05
N GLN A 251 4.36 15.45 4.20
CA GLN A 251 5.20 14.25 4.38
C GLN A 251 4.34 12.98 4.34
N VAL A 252 3.22 12.97 5.08
CA VAL A 252 2.27 11.86 5.06
C VAL A 252 1.61 11.75 3.68
N GLU A 253 1.26 12.87 3.04
CA GLU A 253 0.73 12.90 1.68
C GLU A 253 1.69 12.24 0.67
N GLN A 254 2.99 12.53 0.75
CA GLN A 254 3.99 11.91 -0.14
C GLN A 254 4.07 10.40 0.06
N MET A 255 4.03 9.94 1.30
CA MET A 255 4.04 8.52 1.65
C MET A 255 2.75 7.82 1.21
N VAL A 256 1.58 8.41 1.52
CA VAL A 256 0.27 7.91 1.10
C VAL A 256 0.19 7.92 -0.43
N ARG A 257 0.72 8.94 -1.11
CA ARG A 257 0.77 9.02 -2.57
C ARG A 257 1.62 7.90 -3.19
N ALA A 258 2.77 7.56 -2.61
CA ALA A 258 3.59 6.44 -3.07
C ALA A 258 2.86 5.10 -2.90
N PHE A 259 2.19 4.89 -1.77
CA PHE A 259 1.33 3.73 -1.53
C PHE A 259 0.16 3.68 -2.51
N GLN A 260 -0.54 4.82 -2.72
CA GLN A 260 -1.64 4.96 -3.68
C GLN A 260 -1.23 4.57 -5.09
N LEU A 261 -0.03 4.99 -5.53
CA LEU A 261 0.47 4.65 -6.85
C LEU A 261 0.68 3.15 -7.02
N ASN A 262 1.27 2.47 -6.04
CA ASN A 262 1.46 1.03 -6.08
C ASN A 262 0.12 0.28 -6.18
N VAL A 263 -0.86 0.68 -5.39
CA VAL A 263 -2.20 0.07 -5.38
C VAL A 263 -2.99 0.43 -6.65
N SER A 264 -2.83 1.64 -7.19
CA SER A 264 -3.47 2.08 -8.44
C SER A 264 -2.98 1.31 -9.65
N VAL A 265 -1.70 0.93 -9.70
CA VAL A 265 -1.16 0.08 -10.78
C VAL A 265 -1.83 -1.28 -10.80
N LEU A 266 -2.03 -1.89 -9.64
CA LEU A 266 -2.74 -3.16 -9.51
C LEU A 266 -4.18 -3.06 -10.05
N SER A 267 -4.83 -1.92 -9.80
CA SER A 267 -6.14 -1.56 -10.32
C SER A 267 -6.16 -1.43 -11.84
N TRP A 268 -5.16 -0.76 -12.43
CA TRP A 268 -5.04 -0.62 -13.90
C TRP A 268 -4.82 -1.95 -14.59
N VAL A 269 -4.16 -2.86 -13.93
CA VAL A 269 -4.01 -4.23 -14.42
C VAL A 269 -5.35 -4.95 -14.44
N GLY A 270 -6.18 -4.84 -13.42
CA GLY A 270 -7.54 -5.38 -13.42
C GLY A 270 -8.36 -4.84 -14.59
N LEU A 271 -8.25 -3.53 -14.88
CA LEU A 271 -8.88 -2.89 -16.04
C LEU A 271 -8.32 -3.42 -17.38
N LEU A 272 -7.01 -3.66 -17.46
CA LEU A 272 -6.37 -4.23 -18.65
C LEU A 272 -6.91 -5.65 -18.95
N VAL A 273 -7.05 -6.49 -17.93
CA VAL A 273 -7.66 -7.82 -18.09
C VAL A 273 -9.14 -7.71 -18.47
N GLY A 274 -9.88 -6.76 -17.89
CA GLY A 274 -11.25 -6.45 -18.30
C GLY A 274 -11.34 -6.04 -19.78
N THR A 275 -10.45 -5.14 -20.23
CA THR A 275 -10.31 -4.73 -21.64
C THR A 275 -10.09 -5.94 -22.55
N PHE A 276 -9.23 -6.85 -22.11
CA PHE A 276 -8.87 -8.04 -22.83
C PHE A 276 -10.03 -9.05 -22.93
N LEU A 277 -10.84 -9.20 -21.88
CA LEU A 277 -12.05 -10.03 -21.91
C LEU A 277 -13.07 -9.50 -22.92
N ILE A 278 -13.24 -8.18 -22.99
CA ILE A 278 -14.13 -7.56 -23.98
C ILE A 278 -13.56 -7.74 -25.38
N TYR A 279 -12.26 -7.51 -25.58
CA TYR A 279 -11.62 -7.78 -26.88
C TYR A 279 -11.94 -9.19 -27.36
N ASN A 280 -11.77 -10.21 -26.50
CA ASN A 280 -12.08 -11.60 -26.82
C ASN A 280 -13.54 -11.83 -27.17
N THR A 281 -14.44 -11.25 -26.37
CA THR A 281 -15.88 -11.43 -26.58
C THR A 281 -16.30 -10.81 -27.91
N ILE A 282 -15.87 -9.59 -28.20
CA ILE A 282 -16.22 -8.89 -29.44
C ILE A 282 -15.52 -9.52 -30.66
N ALA A 283 -14.24 -9.91 -30.53
CA ALA A 283 -13.52 -10.61 -31.61
C ALA A 283 -14.21 -11.92 -32.02
N PHE A 284 -14.66 -12.67 -31.00
CA PHE A 284 -15.43 -13.89 -31.26
C PHE A 284 -16.78 -13.59 -31.89
N MET A 285 -17.51 -12.62 -31.39
CA MET A 285 -18.81 -12.19 -31.90
C MET A 285 -18.71 -11.79 -33.40
N VAL A 286 -17.66 -11.07 -33.73
CA VAL A 286 -17.35 -10.71 -35.13
C VAL A 286 -17.08 -11.95 -35.96
N ALA A 287 -16.29 -12.90 -35.44
CA ALA A 287 -15.98 -14.15 -36.17
C ALA A 287 -17.24 -14.97 -36.41
N GLN A 288 -18.11 -15.11 -35.41
CA GLN A 288 -19.36 -15.88 -35.52
C GLN A 288 -20.37 -15.26 -36.47
N ARG A 289 -20.51 -13.91 -36.44
CA ARG A 289 -21.47 -13.17 -37.29
C ARG A 289 -20.91 -12.71 -38.64
N ARG A 290 -19.79 -13.29 -39.05
CA ARG A 290 -19.10 -12.84 -40.27
C ARG A 290 -19.98 -12.95 -41.53
N ARG A 291 -20.77 -14.00 -41.62
CA ARG A 291 -21.76 -14.21 -42.73
C ARG A 291 -22.84 -13.13 -42.68
N GLU A 292 -23.38 -12.82 -41.48
CA GLU A 292 -24.37 -11.77 -41.30
C GLU A 292 -23.78 -10.38 -41.64
N ILE A 293 -22.54 -10.12 -41.20
CA ILE A 293 -21.81 -8.88 -41.53
C ILE A 293 -21.65 -8.79 -43.06
N GLY A 294 -21.31 -9.88 -43.73
CA GLY A 294 -21.25 -9.96 -45.17
C GLY A 294 -22.58 -9.62 -45.85
N ILE A 295 -23.69 -10.15 -45.34
CA ILE A 295 -25.05 -9.86 -45.81
C ILE A 295 -25.38 -8.35 -45.59
N TYR A 296 -25.10 -7.83 -44.39
CA TYR A 296 -25.33 -6.38 -44.11
C TYR A 296 -24.51 -5.48 -45.03
N ARG A 297 -23.25 -5.86 -45.29
CA ARG A 297 -22.37 -5.15 -46.25
C ARG A 297 -22.91 -5.22 -47.69
N ALA A 298 -23.38 -6.38 -48.10
CA ALA A 298 -24.00 -6.56 -49.42
C ALA A 298 -25.29 -5.77 -49.57
N LEU A 299 -26.06 -5.60 -48.49
CA LEU A 299 -27.27 -4.75 -48.44
C LEU A 299 -26.96 -3.24 -48.30
N GLY A 300 -25.67 -2.84 -48.38
CA GLY A 300 -25.26 -1.46 -48.40
C GLY A 300 -24.93 -0.84 -47.03
N MET A 301 -24.76 -1.63 -45.97
CA MET A 301 -24.28 -1.10 -44.69
C MET A 301 -22.82 -0.64 -44.80
N THR A 302 -22.54 0.60 -44.44
CA THR A 302 -21.19 1.18 -44.51
C THR A 302 -20.28 0.62 -43.40
N GLU A 303 -18.95 0.66 -43.62
CA GLU A 303 -17.94 0.21 -42.64
C GLU A 303 -18.14 0.89 -41.27
N ARG A 304 -18.38 2.21 -41.26
CA ARG A 304 -18.63 2.98 -40.05
C ARG A 304 -19.85 2.50 -39.27
N ARG A 305 -20.92 2.08 -39.96
CA ARG A 305 -22.12 1.54 -39.27
C ARG A 305 -21.89 0.16 -38.68
N VAL A 306 -21.12 -0.70 -39.37
CA VAL A 306 -20.74 -2.01 -38.84
C VAL A 306 -19.86 -1.83 -37.58
N ALA A 307 -18.82 -0.98 -37.67
CA ALA A 307 -17.98 -0.68 -36.50
C ALA A 307 -18.79 -0.10 -35.33
N ALA A 308 -19.69 0.86 -35.62
CA ALA A 308 -20.55 1.48 -34.61
C ALA A 308 -21.48 0.48 -33.91
N LEU A 309 -21.95 -0.55 -34.61
CA LEU A 309 -22.79 -1.61 -34.03
C LEU A 309 -22.05 -2.32 -32.90
N PHE A 310 -20.83 -2.84 -33.15
CA PHE A 310 -20.05 -3.56 -32.16
C PHE A 310 -19.52 -2.67 -31.04
N LEU A 311 -19.13 -1.41 -31.36
CA LEU A 311 -18.73 -0.45 -30.34
C LEU A 311 -19.88 -0.06 -29.41
N THR A 312 -21.10 0.06 -29.93
CA THR A 312 -22.29 0.36 -29.12
C THR A 312 -22.62 -0.81 -28.19
N GLU A 313 -22.49 -2.03 -28.68
CA GLU A 313 -22.71 -3.24 -27.88
C GLU A 313 -21.69 -3.35 -26.74
N ALA A 314 -20.40 -3.13 -27.04
CA ALA A 314 -19.35 -3.06 -26.05
C ALA A 314 -19.56 -1.91 -25.04
N GLY A 315 -20.01 -0.75 -25.54
CA GLY A 315 -20.33 0.40 -24.68
C GLY A 315 -21.44 0.10 -23.67
N ILE A 316 -22.51 -0.61 -24.10
CA ILE A 316 -23.60 -1.00 -23.19
C ILE A 316 -23.09 -2.00 -22.13
N LEU A 317 -22.28 -3.00 -22.53
CA LEU A 317 -21.65 -3.92 -21.57
C LEU A 317 -20.75 -3.15 -20.59
N GLY A 318 -20.02 -2.13 -21.08
CA GLY A 318 -19.20 -1.25 -20.25
C GLY A 318 -19.99 -0.41 -19.26
N ILE A 319 -21.14 0.15 -19.69
CA ILE A 319 -22.05 0.92 -18.82
C ILE A 319 -22.61 0.03 -17.71
N VAL A 320 -23.18 -1.13 -18.07
CA VAL A 320 -23.77 -2.07 -17.11
C VAL A 320 -22.70 -2.61 -16.16
N GLY A 321 -21.55 -3.05 -16.69
CA GLY A 321 -20.41 -3.50 -15.90
C GLY A 321 -19.85 -2.40 -15.01
N GLY A 322 -19.84 -1.16 -15.52
CA GLY A 322 -19.43 0.03 -14.77
C GLY A 322 -20.36 0.37 -13.60
N ILE A 323 -21.67 0.24 -13.79
CA ILE A 323 -22.66 0.44 -12.71
C ILE A 323 -22.49 -0.64 -11.62
N VAL A 324 -22.45 -1.91 -12.01
CA VAL A 324 -22.29 -3.03 -11.08
C VAL A 324 -20.95 -2.93 -10.35
N GLY A 325 -19.85 -2.69 -11.10
CA GLY A 325 -18.52 -2.51 -10.52
C GLY A 325 -18.39 -1.28 -9.65
N GLY A 326 -19.06 -0.18 -10.00
CA GLY A 326 -19.11 1.04 -9.19
C GLY A 326 -19.79 0.81 -7.85
N ILE A 327 -20.98 0.20 -7.84
CA ILE A 327 -21.72 -0.11 -6.61
C ILE A 327 -20.92 -1.07 -5.72
N THR A 328 -20.48 -2.19 -6.27
CA THR A 328 -19.71 -3.18 -5.51
C THR A 328 -18.34 -2.64 -5.07
N GLY A 329 -17.75 -1.72 -5.84
CA GLY A 329 -16.51 -1.02 -5.49
C GLY A 329 -16.66 -0.13 -4.27
N VAL A 330 -17.74 0.64 -4.17
CA VAL A 330 -18.03 1.48 -2.98
C VAL A 330 -18.26 0.61 -1.74
N LEU A 331 -18.99 -0.50 -1.88
CA LEU A 331 -19.19 -1.46 -0.78
C LEU A 331 -17.86 -2.06 -0.29
N LEU A 332 -16.98 -2.40 -1.21
CA LEU A 332 -15.65 -2.92 -0.89
C LEU A 332 -14.74 -1.83 -0.28
N ALA A 333 -14.84 -0.58 -0.77
CA ALA A 333 -14.07 0.54 -0.26
C ALA A 333 -14.25 0.75 1.24
N GLY A 334 -15.47 0.63 1.77
CA GLY A 334 -15.75 0.76 3.20
C GLY A 334 -14.92 -0.21 4.06
N ASN A 335 -14.82 -1.48 3.63
CA ASN A 335 -13.99 -2.47 4.32
C ASN A 335 -12.49 -2.19 4.16
N LEU A 336 -12.06 -1.68 3.00
CA LEU A 336 -10.67 -1.32 2.74
C LEU A 336 -10.24 -0.09 3.58
N VAL A 337 -11.11 0.92 3.68
CA VAL A 337 -10.85 2.11 4.52
C VAL A 337 -10.65 1.71 5.97
N SER A 338 -11.46 0.80 6.51
CA SER A 338 -11.32 0.34 7.90
C SER A 338 -9.96 -0.34 8.15
N LEU A 339 -9.50 -1.17 7.21
CA LEU A 339 -8.21 -1.85 7.29
C LEU A 339 -7.02 -0.87 7.18
N VAL A 340 -7.09 0.06 6.23
CA VAL A 340 -6.03 1.05 6.00
C VAL A 340 -6.00 2.09 7.13
N SER A 341 -7.17 2.55 7.61
CA SER A 341 -7.25 3.49 8.72
C SER A 341 -6.69 2.92 10.01
N GLN A 342 -6.89 1.62 10.30
CA GLN A 342 -6.26 0.96 11.43
C GLN A 342 -4.73 0.99 11.32
N THR A 343 -4.19 0.68 10.14
CA THR A 343 -2.73 0.71 9.92
C THR A 343 -2.15 2.12 10.10
N ILE A 344 -2.83 3.15 9.59
CA ILE A 344 -2.38 4.54 9.72
C ILE A 344 -2.56 5.03 11.16
N SER A 345 -3.65 4.63 11.82
CA SER A 345 -3.91 4.97 13.22
C SER A 345 -2.84 4.38 14.15
N ASP A 346 -2.39 3.14 13.87
CA ASP A 346 -1.35 2.47 14.65
C ASP A 346 0.04 3.10 14.44
N LEU A 347 0.28 3.74 13.28
CA LEU A 347 1.60 4.25 12.90
C LEU A 347 1.77 5.78 13.06
N TYR A 348 0.69 6.58 12.88
CA TYR A 348 0.84 8.03 12.70
C TYR A 348 -0.13 8.91 13.51
N VAL A 349 -1.42 8.73 13.37
CA VAL A 349 -2.45 9.56 14.04
C VAL A 349 -3.70 8.70 14.25
N PRO A 350 -4.32 8.71 15.43
CA PRO A 350 -5.54 7.98 15.66
C PRO A 350 -6.67 8.51 14.75
N ILE A 351 -6.98 7.77 13.70
CA ILE A 351 -8.05 8.07 12.76
C ILE A 351 -9.27 7.24 13.16
N SER A 352 -10.39 7.89 13.41
CA SER A 352 -11.63 7.19 13.72
C SER A 352 -12.27 6.62 12.44
N PRO A 353 -12.44 5.29 12.33
CA PRO A 353 -13.01 4.67 11.11
C PRO A 353 -14.50 5.00 10.87
N GLY A 354 -15.11 5.86 11.68
CA GLY A 354 -16.54 6.22 11.61
C GLY A 354 -16.98 7.01 10.38
N LEU A 355 -16.05 7.62 9.60
CA LEU A 355 -16.38 8.43 8.41
C LEU A 355 -16.79 7.59 7.19
N ALA A 356 -16.28 6.36 7.08
CA ALA A 356 -16.51 5.50 5.92
C ALA A 356 -17.98 5.14 5.69
N VAL A 357 -18.77 5.04 6.76
CA VAL A 357 -20.18 4.61 6.67
C VAL A 357 -21.12 5.78 6.32
N MET A 358 -20.80 7.02 6.71
CA MET A 358 -21.64 8.19 6.40
C MET A 358 -21.45 8.75 4.98
N SER A 359 -20.32 8.47 4.34
CA SER A 359 -19.97 8.98 3.01
C SER A 359 -20.60 8.19 1.84
N PHE A 360 -21.29 7.08 2.11
CA PHE A 360 -21.85 6.19 1.08
C PHE A 360 -22.70 6.95 0.06
N ASN A 361 -23.62 7.83 0.52
CA ASN A 361 -24.47 8.59 -0.40
C ASN A 361 -23.73 9.67 -1.19
N HIS A 362 -22.71 10.29 -0.62
CA HIS A 362 -21.96 11.37 -1.27
C HIS A 362 -21.00 10.83 -2.33
N HIS A 363 -20.38 9.68 -2.05
CA HIS A 363 -19.43 9.04 -2.98
C HIS A 363 -20.10 8.14 -4.01
N LEU A 364 -21.34 7.72 -3.78
CA LEU A 364 -22.05 6.81 -4.70
C LEU A 364 -22.16 7.40 -6.10
N TRP A 365 -22.53 8.68 -6.23
CA TRP A 365 -22.67 9.34 -7.53
C TRP A 365 -21.33 9.53 -8.24
N SER A 366 -20.29 9.95 -7.53
CA SER A 366 -18.94 10.10 -8.11
C SER A 366 -18.35 8.75 -8.51
N ALA A 367 -18.52 7.72 -7.69
CA ALA A 367 -18.08 6.36 -7.95
C ALA A 367 -18.85 5.72 -9.12
N LEU A 368 -20.17 5.95 -9.21
CA LEU A 368 -20.96 5.51 -10.35
C LEU A 368 -20.51 6.19 -11.64
N LEU A 369 -20.29 7.50 -11.60
CA LEU A 369 -19.79 8.24 -12.77
C LEU A 369 -18.40 7.73 -13.18
N GLN A 370 -17.50 7.53 -12.23
CA GLN A 370 -16.17 6.94 -12.45
C GLN A 370 -16.30 5.52 -12.99
N GLY A 371 -17.11 4.67 -12.37
CA GLY A 371 -17.30 3.28 -12.78
C GLY A 371 -17.87 3.17 -14.19
N VAL A 372 -18.92 3.95 -14.50
CA VAL A 372 -19.51 4.00 -15.83
C VAL A 372 -18.55 4.52 -16.88
N SER A 373 -17.79 5.61 -16.57
CA SER A 373 -16.81 6.16 -17.50
C SER A 373 -15.67 5.18 -17.76
N LEU A 374 -15.07 4.59 -16.73
CA LEU A 374 -14.01 3.60 -16.85
C LEU A 374 -14.49 2.33 -17.58
N GLY A 375 -15.63 1.78 -17.16
CA GLY A 375 -16.22 0.61 -17.79
C GLY A 375 -16.51 0.83 -19.27
N THR A 376 -17.03 1.99 -19.63
CA THR A 376 -17.32 2.34 -21.04
C THR A 376 -16.04 2.53 -21.84
N ILE A 377 -15.07 3.30 -21.34
CA ILE A 377 -13.78 3.57 -22.02
C ILE A 377 -13.03 2.27 -22.25
N VAL A 378 -12.87 1.44 -21.21
CA VAL A 378 -12.18 0.15 -21.25
C VAL A 378 -12.84 -0.80 -22.24
N SER A 379 -14.18 -0.84 -22.24
CA SER A 379 -14.95 -1.66 -23.16
C SER A 379 -14.83 -1.20 -24.61
N MET A 380 -14.85 0.10 -24.85
CA MET A 380 -14.66 0.65 -26.19
C MET A 380 -13.23 0.42 -26.72
N ILE A 381 -12.22 0.56 -25.87
CA ILE A 381 -10.81 0.26 -26.22
C ILE A 381 -10.66 -1.22 -26.58
N GLY A 382 -11.21 -2.12 -25.75
CA GLY A 382 -11.19 -3.55 -26.02
C GLY A 382 -11.89 -3.96 -27.30
N ALA A 383 -13.01 -3.32 -27.61
CA ALA A 383 -13.80 -3.59 -28.79
C ALA A 383 -13.26 -2.94 -30.09
N TRP A 384 -12.36 -1.96 -29.98
CA TRP A 384 -11.92 -1.15 -31.13
C TRP A 384 -11.30 -1.98 -32.26
N GLY A 385 -10.30 -2.83 -31.92
CA GLY A 385 -9.63 -3.69 -32.89
C GLY A 385 -10.59 -4.63 -33.63
N PRO A 386 -11.35 -5.49 -32.91
CA PRO A 386 -12.31 -6.41 -33.51
C PRO A 386 -13.38 -5.69 -34.34
N SER A 387 -13.86 -4.51 -33.88
CA SER A 387 -14.87 -3.73 -34.62
C SER A 387 -14.34 -3.18 -35.94
N LEU A 388 -13.05 -2.78 -35.98
CA LEU A 388 -12.40 -2.38 -37.22
C LEU A 388 -12.22 -3.58 -38.17
N ASP A 389 -11.84 -4.75 -37.67
CA ASP A 389 -11.72 -5.97 -38.48
C ASP A 389 -13.08 -6.38 -39.05
N ALA A 390 -14.14 -6.30 -38.24
CA ALA A 390 -15.51 -6.51 -38.69
C ALA A 390 -15.90 -5.55 -39.83
N SER A 391 -15.57 -4.27 -39.68
CA SER A 391 -15.94 -3.23 -40.63
C SER A 391 -15.28 -3.40 -42.01
N ARG A 392 -14.04 -3.92 -42.04
CA ARG A 392 -13.24 -4.15 -43.25
C ARG A 392 -13.54 -5.48 -43.94
N THR A 393 -14.47 -6.28 -43.42
CA THR A 393 -14.84 -7.55 -43.99
C THR A 393 -15.47 -7.34 -45.36
N ILE A 394 -14.88 -7.95 -46.40
CA ILE A 394 -15.37 -7.89 -47.81
C ILE A 394 -16.54 -8.85 -47.93
N ALA A 395 -17.71 -8.37 -48.40
CA ALA A 395 -18.94 -9.13 -48.50
C ALA A 395 -18.76 -10.46 -49.28
N VAL A 396 -18.06 -10.44 -50.42
CA VAL A 396 -17.80 -11.65 -51.24
C VAL A 396 -16.97 -12.71 -50.47
N ARG A 397 -15.96 -12.28 -49.72
CA ARG A 397 -15.13 -13.19 -48.91
C ARG A 397 -15.84 -13.70 -47.65
N ALA A 398 -16.77 -12.92 -47.11
CA ALA A 398 -17.55 -13.32 -45.95
C ALA A 398 -18.58 -14.42 -46.27
N LEU A 399 -18.97 -14.50 -47.53
CA LEU A 399 -19.94 -15.51 -48.03
C LEU A 399 -19.23 -16.76 -48.59
N ALA A 400 -17.90 -16.73 -48.81
CA ALA A 400 -17.13 -17.87 -49.33
C ALA A 400 -16.49 -18.64 -48.16
N PRO A 401 -16.72 -19.96 -48.05
CA PRO A 401 -16.08 -20.76 -46.96
C PRO A 401 -14.59 -21.03 -47.29
N GLY A 402 -13.68 -20.75 -46.40
CA GLY A 402 -12.33 -21.33 -46.38
C GLY A 402 -11.09 -20.39 -46.39
N ASP A 403 -11.19 -19.11 -46.75
CA ASP A 403 -10.02 -18.28 -47.11
C ASP A 403 -9.27 -17.59 -45.91
N TYR A 404 -9.73 -17.74 -44.66
CA TYR A 404 -9.23 -16.94 -43.55
C TYR A 404 -7.98 -17.54 -42.87
N GLU A 405 -7.76 -18.84 -42.93
CA GLU A 405 -6.69 -19.53 -42.19
C GLU A 405 -5.29 -19.20 -42.72
N VAL A 406 -5.15 -18.95 -44.01
CA VAL A 406 -3.85 -18.71 -44.65
C VAL A 406 -3.28 -17.33 -44.33
N THR A 407 -4.12 -16.34 -44.06
CA THR A 407 -3.66 -14.94 -43.87
C THR A 407 -3.11 -14.67 -42.47
N GLN A 408 -3.49 -15.45 -41.43
CA GLN A 408 -2.96 -15.27 -40.06
C GLN A 408 -1.54 -15.84 -39.89
N GLN A 409 -1.16 -16.86 -40.61
CA GLN A 409 0.18 -17.46 -40.52
C GLN A 409 1.31 -16.48 -40.97
N LEU A 410 0.98 -15.55 -41.87
CA LEU A 410 1.93 -14.57 -42.44
C LEU A 410 2.30 -13.39 -41.49
N ARG A 411 1.62 -13.23 -40.35
CA ARG A 411 1.85 -12.10 -39.41
C ARG A 411 2.76 -12.41 -38.20
N LEU A 412 3.17 -13.65 -38.01
CA LEU A 412 4.02 -14.08 -36.88
C LEU A 412 5.36 -13.32 -36.79
N PRO A 413 6.09 -13.04 -37.90
CA PRO A 413 7.30 -12.23 -37.81
C PRO A 413 7.04 -10.83 -37.26
N GLY A 414 5.88 -10.24 -37.60
CA GLY A 414 5.48 -8.94 -37.05
C GLY A 414 5.32 -8.95 -35.51
N PHE A 415 4.76 -10.01 -34.94
CA PHE A 415 4.64 -10.16 -33.48
C PHE A 415 6.01 -10.28 -32.80
N ALA A 416 7.00 -10.94 -33.44
CA ALA A 416 8.35 -11.04 -32.91
C ALA A 416 9.05 -9.68 -32.87
N TRP A 417 8.95 -8.88 -33.94
CA TRP A 417 9.52 -7.54 -34.02
C TRP A 417 8.86 -6.58 -33.02
N THR A 418 7.51 -6.64 -32.89
CA THR A 418 6.78 -5.84 -31.89
C THR A 418 7.15 -6.23 -30.46
N ALA A 419 7.27 -7.53 -30.17
CA ALA A 419 7.71 -8.00 -28.86
C ALA A 419 9.13 -7.51 -28.54
N GLY A 420 10.08 -7.63 -29.49
CA GLY A 420 11.45 -7.14 -29.34
C GLY A 420 11.51 -5.63 -29.11
N GLY A 421 10.74 -4.85 -29.87
CA GLY A 421 10.64 -3.40 -29.72
C GLY A 421 10.07 -3.00 -28.34
N LEU A 422 9.02 -3.67 -27.88
CA LEU A 422 8.41 -3.42 -26.57
C LEU A 422 9.32 -3.83 -25.40
N PHE A 423 10.08 -4.93 -25.51
CA PHE A 423 11.10 -5.29 -24.54
C PHE A 423 12.23 -4.24 -24.46
N SER A 424 12.71 -3.80 -25.61
CA SER A 424 13.73 -2.73 -25.67
C SER A 424 13.23 -1.43 -25.08
N LEU A 425 11.98 -1.06 -25.38
CA LEU A 425 11.32 0.12 -24.81
C LEU A 425 11.16 -0.02 -23.30
N ALA A 426 10.71 -1.18 -22.79
CA ALA A 426 10.60 -1.43 -21.37
C ALA A 426 11.95 -1.30 -20.64
N ALA A 427 13.02 -1.83 -21.25
CA ALA A 427 14.38 -1.70 -20.71
C ALA A 427 14.84 -0.22 -20.67
N ILE A 428 14.59 0.54 -21.74
CA ILE A 428 14.95 1.98 -21.78
C ILE A 428 14.14 2.76 -20.73
N LEU A 429 12.82 2.54 -20.65
CA LEU A 429 11.97 3.22 -19.69
C LEU A 429 12.37 2.92 -18.24
N SER A 430 12.84 1.70 -17.94
CA SER A 430 13.28 1.32 -16.60
C SER A 430 14.59 2.01 -16.16
N LEU A 431 15.35 2.57 -17.09
CA LEU A 431 16.60 3.33 -16.82
C LEU A 431 16.36 4.83 -16.64
N LEU A 432 15.15 5.34 -16.96
CA LEU A 432 14.84 6.76 -16.85
C LEU A 432 14.56 7.15 -15.38
N ASN A 433 14.96 8.38 -15.04
CA ASN A 433 14.70 8.94 -13.71
C ASN A 433 13.18 9.21 -13.48
N PRO A 434 12.72 9.23 -12.22
CA PRO A 434 11.33 9.51 -11.91
C PRO A 434 10.91 10.92 -12.39
N LEU A 435 9.68 11.05 -12.86
CA LEU A 435 9.11 12.32 -13.31
C LEU A 435 8.37 12.99 -12.14
N ALA A 436 8.81 14.17 -11.72
CA ALA A 436 8.24 14.88 -10.56
C ALA A 436 8.16 14.02 -9.27
N GLY A 437 9.18 13.18 -9.05
CA GLY A 437 9.22 12.25 -7.90
C GLY A 437 8.36 11.00 -8.04
N LEU A 438 7.67 10.81 -9.19
CA LEU A 438 6.81 9.67 -9.45
C LEU A 438 7.49 8.68 -10.41
N PRO A 439 7.45 7.37 -10.18
CA PRO A 439 8.07 6.34 -11.03
C PRO A 439 7.21 6.02 -12.28
N VAL A 440 6.74 7.05 -12.99
CA VAL A 440 5.85 6.90 -14.15
C VAL A 440 6.47 6.01 -15.23
N PHE A 441 7.77 6.16 -15.48
CA PHE A 441 8.47 5.36 -16.49
C PHE A 441 8.60 3.89 -16.07
N GLY A 442 8.74 3.58 -14.78
CA GLY A 442 8.71 2.21 -14.25
C GLY A 442 7.35 1.53 -14.52
N TYR A 443 6.24 2.26 -14.35
CA TYR A 443 4.91 1.74 -14.65
C TYR A 443 4.69 1.53 -16.14
N LEU A 444 5.14 2.46 -17.00
CA LEU A 444 5.09 2.28 -18.44
C LEU A 444 5.96 1.10 -18.89
N ALA A 445 7.13 0.90 -18.28
CA ALA A 445 7.98 -0.26 -18.51
C ALA A 445 7.25 -1.57 -18.18
N THR A 446 6.51 -1.62 -17.06
CA THR A 446 5.67 -2.77 -16.69
C THR A 446 4.62 -3.09 -17.76
N LEU A 447 3.90 -2.08 -18.25
CA LEU A 447 2.90 -2.25 -19.30
C LEU A 447 3.53 -2.74 -20.61
N CYS A 448 4.66 -2.15 -21.01
CA CYS A 448 5.40 -2.58 -22.21
C CYS A 448 5.91 -4.02 -22.07
N LEU A 449 6.38 -4.41 -20.89
CA LEU A 449 6.84 -5.78 -20.59
C LEU A 449 5.70 -6.81 -20.73
N LEU A 450 4.54 -6.55 -20.13
CA LEU A 450 3.38 -7.44 -20.23
C LEU A 450 2.85 -7.51 -21.67
N ALA A 451 2.83 -6.40 -22.39
CA ALA A 451 2.45 -6.36 -23.81
C ALA A 451 3.43 -7.13 -24.68
N ALA A 452 4.75 -7.01 -24.42
CA ALA A 452 5.79 -7.76 -25.14
C ALA A 452 5.62 -9.27 -24.96
N LEU A 453 5.43 -9.73 -23.73
CA LEU A 453 5.16 -11.15 -23.44
C LEU A 453 3.86 -11.65 -24.07
N SER A 454 2.82 -10.81 -24.12
CA SER A 454 1.57 -11.13 -24.80
C SER A 454 1.77 -11.33 -26.30
N CYS A 455 2.64 -10.53 -26.93
CA CYS A 455 3.03 -10.71 -28.33
C CYS A 455 3.87 -11.99 -28.57
N LEU A 456 4.58 -12.51 -27.56
CA LEU A 456 5.31 -13.76 -27.64
C LEU A 456 4.42 -15.00 -27.54
N ALA A 457 3.26 -14.91 -26.89
CA ALA A 457 2.37 -16.05 -26.66
C ALA A 457 1.97 -16.80 -27.94
N PRO A 458 1.51 -16.15 -29.03
CA PRO A 458 1.19 -16.83 -30.29
C PRO A 458 2.40 -17.56 -30.92
N ILE A 459 3.61 -16.96 -30.79
CA ILE A 459 4.85 -17.52 -31.31
C ILE A 459 5.23 -18.78 -30.54
N CYS A 460 5.13 -18.74 -29.20
CA CYS A 460 5.41 -19.89 -28.33
C CYS A 460 4.44 -21.06 -28.59
N ILE A 461 3.15 -20.77 -28.79
CA ILE A 461 2.14 -21.78 -29.09
C ILE A 461 2.51 -22.50 -30.38
N GLN A 462 2.84 -21.77 -31.44
CA GLN A 462 3.19 -22.35 -32.74
C GLN A 462 4.54 -23.09 -32.68
N ALA A 463 5.59 -22.44 -32.11
CA ALA A 463 6.92 -23.02 -32.03
C ALA A 463 6.97 -24.35 -31.25
N LEU A 464 6.20 -24.47 -30.16
CA LEU A 464 6.16 -25.67 -29.34
C LEU A 464 5.18 -26.72 -29.91
N GLY A 465 4.09 -26.29 -30.54
CA GLY A 465 3.09 -27.18 -31.11
C GLY A 465 3.59 -28.00 -32.31
N PHE A 466 4.54 -27.50 -33.09
CA PHE A 466 5.15 -28.19 -34.23
C PHE A 466 6.50 -28.87 -33.91
N ARG A 467 6.95 -28.82 -32.66
CA ARG A 467 8.20 -29.47 -32.21
C ARG A 467 8.01 -30.99 -32.04
N PRO A 468 9.14 -31.77 -32.14
CA PRO A 468 9.09 -33.23 -31.97
C PRO A 468 8.58 -33.65 -30.59
N ARG A 469 8.00 -34.81 -30.48
CA ARG A 469 7.36 -35.37 -29.28
C ARG A 469 8.12 -35.18 -27.99
N ARG A 470 9.46 -35.28 -28.02
CA ARG A 470 10.30 -35.11 -26.81
C ARG A 470 10.12 -33.76 -26.10
N ALA A 471 9.94 -32.66 -26.84
CA ALA A 471 9.76 -31.32 -26.26
C ALA A 471 8.33 -31.15 -25.70
N GLN A 472 7.33 -31.80 -26.30
CA GLN A 472 5.95 -31.82 -25.79
C GLN A 472 5.83 -32.72 -24.54
N ASP A 473 6.57 -33.84 -24.49
CA ASP A 473 6.64 -34.73 -23.33
C ASP A 473 7.27 -34.10 -22.11
N PHE A 474 8.21 -33.15 -22.30
CA PHE A 474 8.81 -32.38 -21.22
C PHE A 474 7.80 -31.45 -20.53
N LEU A 475 6.92 -30.80 -21.30
CA LEU A 475 5.94 -29.82 -20.76
C LEU A 475 4.70 -30.48 -20.14
N LEU A 476 4.24 -31.59 -20.74
CA LEU A 476 2.93 -32.17 -20.41
C LEU A 476 3.01 -33.65 -19.92
N GLY A 477 4.22 -34.16 -19.78
CA GLY A 477 4.43 -35.56 -19.47
C GLY A 477 4.14 -36.51 -20.67
N PRO A 478 4.46 -37.82 -20.57
CA PRO A 478 4.21 -38.81 -21.61
C PRO A 478 2.71 -38.97 -21.86
N GLY A 479 2.25 -38.84 -23.11
CA GLY A 479 0.82 -38.91 -23.49
C GLY A 479 0.57 -39.56 -24.84
N GLY A 480 -0.64 -40.08 -25.02
CA GLY A 480 -1.08 -40.77 -26.20
C GLY A 480 -1.45 -39.86 -27.39
N SER A 481 -2.05 -40.45 -28.42
CA SER A 481 -2.46 -39.75 -29.66
C SER A 481 -3.42 -38.59 -29.42
N LEU A 482 -4.30 -38.66 -28.42
CA LEU A 482 -5.25 -37.60 -28.08
C LEU A 482 -4.55 -36.32 -27.66
N ARG A 483 -3.49 -36.41 -26.85
CA ARG A 483 -2.69 -35.23 -26.47
C ARG A 483 -2.02 -34.57 -27.67
N GLN A 484 -1.46 -35.38 -28.56
CA GLN A 484 -0.81 -34.88 -29.79
C GLN A 484 -1.80 -34.16 -30.71
N ILE A 485 -3.03 -34.70 -30.84
CA ILE A 485 -4.12 -34.06 -31.57
C ILE A 485 -4.46 -32.70 -30.89
N ALA A 486 -4.60 -32.67 -29.57
CA ALA A 486 -4.93 -31.45 -28.82
C ALA A 486 -3.87 -30.34 -29.01
N VAL A 487 -2.59 -30.71 -28.90
CA VAL A 487 -1.46 -29.75 -29.03
C VAL A 487 -1.34 -29.24 -30.48
N SER A 488 -1.45 -30.14 -31.48
CA SER A 488 -1.39 -29.73 -32.89
C SER A 488 -2.58 -28.84 -33.26
N HIS A 489 -3.72 -29.09 -32.69
CA HIS A 489 -4.91 -28.29 -32.87
C HIS A 489 -4.76 -26.89 -32.26
N ALA A 490 -4.25 -26.80 -31.03
CA ALA A 490 -3.96 -25.50 -30.41
C ALA A 490 -2.95 -24.67 -31.23
N ALA A 491 -1.97 -25.33 -31.84
CA ALA A 491 -0.93 -24.68 -32.67
C ALA A 491 -1.44 -24.17 -34.03
N ARG A 492 -2.55 -24.71 -34.55
CA ARG A 492 -3.16 -24.26 -35.82
C ARG A 492 -3.82 -22.88 -35.70
N HIS A 493 -4.26 -22.50 -34.49
CA HIS A 493 -4.94 -21.23 -34.24
C HIS A 493 -4.15 -20.35 -33.23
N PRO A 494 -2.90 -19.97 -33.56
CA PRO A 494 -2.00 -19.29 -32.60
C PRO A 494 -2.49 -17.91 -32.19
N GLY A 495 -3.18 -17.17 -33.05
CA GLY A 495 -3.72 -15.85 -32.73
C GLY A 495 -4.76 -15.88 -31.62
N ARG A 496 -5.75 -16.78 -31.75
CA ARG A 496 -6.82 -16.95 -30.77
C ARG A 496 -6.30 -17.51 -29.44
N ASN A 497 -5.56 -18.59 -29.52
CA ASN A 497 -5.04 -19.29 -28.35
C ASN A 497 -3.95 -18.46 -27.63
N GLY A 498 -3.22 -17.61 -28.41
CA GLY A 498 -2.29 -16.63 -27.87
C GLY A 498 -2.93 -15.66 -26.91
N VAL A 499 -4.14 -15.27 -27.20
CA VAL A 499 -4.95 -14.39 -26.34
C VAL A 499 -5.28 -15.07 -25.01
N THR A 500 -5.65 -16.36 -25.00
CA THR A 500 -5.90 -17.13 -23.77
C THR A 500 -4.65 -17.26 -22.92
N VAL A 501 -3.54 -17.63 -23.57
CA VAL A 501 -2.25 -17.76 -22.91
C VAL A 501 -1.80 -16.42 -22.32
N SER A 502 -2.01 -15.32 -23.05
CA SER A 502 -1.70 -13.98 -22.56
C SER A 502 -2.52 -13.57 -21.33
N ALA A 503 -3.83 -13.91 -21.29
CA ALA A 503 -4.67 -13.60 -20.12
C ALA A 503 -4.17 -14.32 -18.87
N LEU A 504 -3.92 -15.61 -18.99
CA LEU A 504 -3.39 -16.41 -17.88
C LEU A 504 -1.99 -15.92 -17.48
N MET A 505 -1.13 -15.68 -18.46
CA MET A 505 0.24 -15.17 -18.27
C MET A 505 0.24 -13.83 -17.52
N ILE A 506 -0.58 -12.88 -17.95
CA ILE A 506 -0.67 -11.55 -17.29
C ILE A 506 -1.12 -11.71 -15.84
N GLY A 507 -2.23 -12.44 -15.58
CA GLY A 507 -2.73 -12.66 -14.23
C GLY A 507 -1.68 -13.31 -13.33
N LEU A 508 -1.02 -14.36 -13.84
CA LEU A 508 0.03 -15.07 -13.10
C LEU A 508 1.30 -14.24 -12.92
N ALA A 509 1.72 -13.48 -13.94
CA ALA A 509 2.89 -12.62 -13.86
C ALA A 509 2.73 -11.54 -12.78
N ILE A 510 1.54 -10.96 -12.68
CA ILE A 510 1.24 -9.97 -11.65
C ILE A 510 1.22 -10.61 -10.28
N MET A 511 0.53 -11.75 -10.13
CA MET A 511 0.51 -12.50 -8.88
C MET A 511 1.95 -12.81 -8.42
N ILE A 512 2.78 -13.39 -9.27
CA ILE A 512 4.17 -13.73 -8.93
C ILE A 512 4.99 -12.46 -8.65
N GLY A 513 4.88 -11.43 -9.50
CA GLY A 513 5.61 -10.17 -9.33
C GLY A 513 5.35 -9.51 -7.99
N VAL A 514 4.07 -9.42 -7.63
CA VAL A 514 3.63 -8.81 -6.37
C VAL A 514 4.00 -9.70 -5.18
N VAL A 515 3.74 -11.02 -5.22
CA VAL A 515 4.10 -11.92 -4.12
C VAL A 515 5.61 -11.95 -3.88
N VAL A 516 6.42 -11.98 -4.95
CA VAL A 516 7.88 -11.92 -4.82
C VAL A 516 8.31 -10.58 -4.20
N MET A 517 7.69 -9.46 -4.61
CA MET A 517 7.97 -8.14 -4.01
C MET A 517 7.61 -8.11 -2.51
N VAL A 518 6.40 -8.53 -2.13
CA VAL A 518 5.94 -8.54 -0.73
C VAL A 518 6.80 -9.47 0.13
N ARG A 519 7.09 -10.68 -0.36
CA ARG A 519 7.98 -11.62 0.34
C ARG A 519 9.40 -11.11 0.47
N SER A 520 9.96 -10.51 -0.59
CA SER A 520 11.29 -9.89 -0.57
C SER A 520 11.35 -8.75 0.44
N PHE A 521 10.31 -7.91 0.48
CA PHE A 521 10.22 -6.81 1.44
C PHE A 521 10.12 -7.34 2.88
N ARG A 522 9.21 -8.28 3.15
CA ARG A 522 9.10 -8.92 4.47
C ARG A 522 10.42 -9.52 4.92
N GLN A 523 11.08 -10.30 4.07
CA GLN A 523 12.37 -10.91 4.39
C GLN A 523 13.47 -9.87 4.60
N THR A 524 13.45 -8.78 3.85
CA THR A 524 14.37 -7.66 4.04
C THR A 524 14.16 -7.01 5.41
N VAL A 525 12.91 -6.80 5.83
CA VAL A 525 12.58 -6.26 7.16
C VAL A 525 12.95 -7.26 8.25
N GLU A 526 12.66 -8.56 8.09
CA GLU A 526 13.08 -9.61 9.02
C GLU A 526 14.61 -9.63 9.21
N LEU A 527 15.37 -9.56 8.12
CA LEU A 527 16.83 -9.47 8.17
C LEU A 527 17.29 -8.20 8.89
N TRP A 528 16.68 -7.05 8.55
CA TRP A 528 17.01 -5.78 9.19
C TRP A 528 16.71 -5.80 10.69
N VAL A 529 15.55 -6.29 11.11
CA VAL A 529 15.19 -6.44 12.54
C VAL A 529 16.14 -7.41 13.23
N ASN A 530 16.46 -8.54 12.60
CA ASN A 530 17.35 -9.56 13.16
C ASN A 530 18.78 -9.04 13.38
N GLU A 531 19.28 -8.19 12.50
CA GLU A 531 20.63 -7.65 12.56
C GLU A 531 20.72 -6.36 13.40
N THR A 532 19.67 -5.56 13.47
CA THR A 532 19.67 -4.25 14.14
C THR A 532 19.12 -4.33 15.57
N VAL A 533 18.13 -5.22 15.82
CA VAL A 533 17.49 -5.40 17.13
C VAL A 533 17.97 -6.72 17.74
N ILE A 534 19.22 -6.73 18.23
CA ILE A 534 19.84 -7.94 18.80
C ILE A 534 19.74 -7.95 20.34
N ALA A 535 19.54 -6.80 20.99
CA ALA A 535 19.39 -6.74 22.43
C ALA A 535 18.29 -7.68 22.93
N ASP A 536 18.52 -8.39 24.03
CA ASP A 536 17.58 -9.38 24.58
C ASP A 536 16.32 -8.73 25.13
N MET A 537 16.47 -7.52 25.66
CA MET A 537 15.40 -6.70 26.24
C MET A 537 15.62 -5.25 25.91
N VAL A 538 14.55 -4.49 25.96
CA VAL A 538 14.55 -3.05 25.75
C VAL A 538 13.79 -2.38 26.88
N VAL A 539 14.41 -1.36 27.51
CA VAL A 539 13.76 -0.48 28.49
C VAL A 539 13.51 0.85 27.81
N ALA A 540 12.26 1.24 27.70
CA ALA A 540 11.81 2.43 27.01
C ALA A 540 10.71 3.15 27.79
N PRO A 541 10.39 4.41 27.50
CA PRO A 541 9.18 5.06 28.00
C PRO A 541 7.92 4.27 27.59
N SER A 542 6.88 4.31 28.41
CA SER A 542 5.64 3.53 28.17
C SER A 542 4.95 3.84 26.83
N ALA A 543 5.02 5.07 26.38
CA ALA A 543 4.47 5.53 25.10
C ALA A 543 5.34 5.21 23.87
N TRP A 544 6.53 4.62 24.04
CA TRP A 544 7.49 4.44 22.96
C TRP A 544 6.99 3.55 21.79
N LEU A 545 6.14 2.57 22.06
CA LEU A 545 5.57 1.69 21.05
C LEU A 545 4.34 2.27 20.34
N HIS A 546 3.59 3.20 20.98
CA HIS A 546 2.22 3.54 20.56
C HIS A 546 2.05 5.01 20.13
N GLY A 547 2.99 5.57 19.46
CA GLY A 547 2.77 6.86 18.83
C GLY A 547 3.93 7.84 18.97
N ARG A 548 4.84 7.76 18.03
CA ARG A 548 5.79 8.84 17.77
C ARG A 548 5.22 9.70 16.66
N ASN A 549 4.44 10.70 17.01
CA ASN A 549 4.13 11.77 16.08
C ASN A 549 5.40 12.58 15.83
N VAL A 550 5.70 12.86 14.57
CA VAL A 550 6.80 13.77 14.18
C VAL A 550 6.60 15.11 14.89
N GLY A 551 7.55 15.49 15.74
CA GLY A 551 7.51 16.75 16.49
C GLY A 551 6.99 16.66 17.93
N GLN A 552 6.70 15.46 18.48
CA GLN A 552 6.48 15.27 19.91
C GLN A 552 7.81 15.15 20.65
N ALA A 553 7.94 15.85 21.78
CA ALA A 553 9.08 15.71 22.66
C ALA A 553 9.10 14.30 23.22
N SER A 554 10.00 13.46 22.71
CA SER A 554 10.19 12.11 23.24
C SER A 554 10.66 12.20 24.68
N ARG A 555 9.87 11.69 25.64
CA ARG A 555 10.31 11.61 27.04
C ARG A 555 11.47 10.65 27.13
N ALA A 556 12.63 11.23 27.25
CA ALA A 556 13.85 10.50 27.40
C ALA A 556 14.07 10.15 28.87
N LEU A 557 14.57 8.95 29.10
CA LEU A 557 14.95 8.47 30.42
C LEU A 557 16.29 9.09 30.86
N PRO A 558 16.53 9.26 32.14
CA PRO A 558 17.82 9.75 32.64
C PRO A 558 18.99 8.84 32.24
N GLY A 559 20.06 9.41 31.69
CA GLY A 559 21.27 8.64 31.31
C GLY A 559 21.92 7.90 32.47
N THR A 560 21.72 8.38 33.72
CA THR A 560 22.18 7.71 34.94
C THR A 560 21.62 6.30 35.15
N TRP A 561 20.50 5.96 34.49
CA TRP A 561 19.93 4.62 34.56
C TRP A 561 20.82 3.56 33.92
N ALA A 562 21.67 3.94 32.96
CA ALA A 562 22.59 2.98 32.32
C ALA A 562 23.44 2.21 33.35
N ALA A 563 24.03 2.93 34.35
CA ALA A 563 24.83 2.32 35.38
C ALA A 563 24.01 1.47 36.34
N LYS A 564 22.79 1.89 36.70
CA LYS A 564 21.86 1.13 37.55
C LYS A 564 21.44 -0.17 36.87
N LEU A 565 21.03 -0.09 35.61
CA LEU A 565 20.63 -1.27 34.82
C LEU A 565 21.78 -2.26 34.60
N ALA A 566 22.99 -1.74 34.41
CA ALA A 566 24.19 -2.58 34.27
C ALA A 566 24.62 -3.31 35.58
N SER A 567 24.13 -2.86 36.74
CA SER A 567 24.42 -3.50 38.04
C SER A 567 23.46 -4.64 38.39
N ILE A 568 22.47 -4.93 37.57
CA ILE A 568 21.49 -6.00 37.81
C ILE A 568 22.10 -7.33 37.41
N ASP A 569 21.97 -8.33 38.32
CA ASP A 569 22.45 -9.70 38.09
C ASP A 569 21.83 -10.29 36.80
N GLY A 570 22.68 -10.85 35.94
CA GLY A 570 22.28 -11.39 34.64
C GLY A 570 22.30 -10.39 33.51
N VAL A 571 22.69 -9.13 33.73
CA VAL A 571 22.86 -8.09 32.66
C VAL A 571 24.34 -8.06 32.26
N ALA A 572 24.65 -8.45 31.02
CA ALA A 572 26.00 -8.43 30.43
C ALA A 572 26.44 -7.05 29.97
N ALA A 573 25.53 -6.26 29.41
CA ALA A 573 25.82 -4.91 28.95
C ALA A 573 24.53 -4.10 28.73
N VAL A 574 24.63 -2.77 28.86
CA VAL A 574 23.55 -1.83 28.58
C VAL A 574 24.06 -0.83 27.55
N ASP A 575 23.34 -0.68 26.44
CA ASP A 575 23.59 0.35 25.44
C ASP A 575 22.67 1.57 25.70
N THR A 576 23.08 2.72 25.19
CA THR A 576 22.30 3.96 25.28
C THR A 576 21.89 4.38 23.89
N TYR A 577 20.60 4.42 23.64
CA TYR A 577 20.03 4.81 22.35
C TYR A 577 19.24 6.12 22.53
N ARG A 578 19.70 7.18 21.91
CA ARG A 578 19.04 8.48 21.88
C ARG A 578 18.64 8.80 20.44
N ASP A 579 17.37 9.04 20.24
CA ASP A 579 16.78 9.36 18.93
C ASP A 579 16.27 10.80 19.00
N VAL A 580 16.79 11.67 18.16
CA VAL A 580 16.41 13.09 18.06
C VAL A 580 16.29 13.50 16.61
N HIS A 581 15.47 14.51 16.36
CA HIS A 581 15.38 15.11 15.03
C HIS A 581 16.25 16.35 14.97
N VAL A 582 17.05 16.45 13.92
CA VAL A 582 17.97 17.58 13.69
C VAL A 582 17.74 18.17 12.31
N ASP A 583 17.98 19.47 12.18
CA ASP A 583 17.93 20.12 10.88
C ASP A 583 19.23 19.86 10.10
N VAL A 584 19.06 19.36 8.87
CA VAL A 584 20.14 19.15 7.91
C VAL A 584 19.74 19.81 6.61
N GLN A 585 20.35 20.95 6.29
CA GLN A 585 20.06 21.70 5.07
C GLN A 585 18.56 22.08 4.91
N GLY A 586 17.89 22.44 5.99
CA GLY A 586 16.46 22.79 6.00
C GLY A 586 15.50 21.58 5.99
N GLN A 587 16.01 20.38 6.24
CA GLN A 587 15.21 19.15 6.35
C GLN A 587 15.36 18.53 7.74
N SER A 588 14.24 18.12 8.33
CA SER A 588 14.26 17.37 9.59
C SER A 588 14.69 15.93 9.33
N VAL A 589 15.78 15.49 9.96
CA VAL A 589 16.40 14.18 9.81
C VAL A 589 16.54 13.52 11.17
N ALA A 590 16.22 12.23 11.27
CA ALA A 590 16.42 11.48 12.52
C ALA A 590 17.91 11.24 12.77
N LEU A 591 18.41 11.69 13.92
CA LEU A 591 19.75 11.46 14.42
C LEU A 591 19.71 10.47 15.58
N ILE A 592 20.34 9.33 15.40
CA ILE A 592 20.50 8.31 16.42
C ILE A 592 21.89 8.46 17.05
N SER A 593 21.91 8.68 18.35
CA SER A 593 23.13 8.65 19.13
C SER A 593 23.17 7.38 19.98
N ARG A 594 24.25 6.62 19.88
CA ARG A 594 24.47 5.39 20.66
C ARG A 594 25.95 5.09 20.86
N ASN A 595 26.26 4.16 21.75
CA ASN A 595 27.63 3.71 21.94
C ASN A 595 28.07 2.81 20.76
N LEU A 596 28.74 3.41 19.75
CA LEU A 596 29.12 2.71 18.52
C LEU A 596 30.12 1.61 18.76
N ARG A 597 30.99 1.73 19.76
CA ARG A 597 31.98 0.70 20.09
C ARG A 597 31.31 -0.54 20.69
N LEU A 598 30.38 -0.37 21.62
CA LEU A 598 29.58 -1.45 22.19
C LEU A 598 28.71 -2.09 21.11
N HIS A 599 28.09 -1.27 20.28
CA HIS A 599 27.26 -1.77 19.19
C HIS A 599 28.07 -2.58 18.16
N ALA A 600 29.30 -2.18 17.84
CA ALA A 600 30.20 -2.92 16.96
C ALA A 600 30.60 -4.31 17.49
N GLN A 601 30.50 -4.52 18.83
CA GLN A 601 30.79 -5.80 19.46
C GLN A 601 29.59 -6.73 19.54
N ARG A 602 28.38 -6.17 19.74
CA ARG A 602 27.16 -6.91 20.08
C ARG A 602 26.15 -6.97 18.96
N SER A 603 26.18 -5.99 18.04
CA SER A 603 25.19 -5.83 16.98
C SER A 603 25.85 -5.27 15.71
N ARG A 604 25.08 -5.06 14.67
CA ARG A 604 25.57 -4.50 13.42
C ARG A 604 24.49 -3.69 12.70
N TYR A 605 24.90 -2.77 11.84
CA TYR A 605 24.07 -2.17 10.82
C TYR A 605 24.30 -2.88 9.49
N LEU A 606 23.25 -2.99 8.68
CA LEU A 606 23.40 -3.48 7.30
C LEU A 606 24.07 -2.38 6.46
N VAL A 607 25.40 -2.30 6.47
CA VAL A 607 26.15 -1.34 5.66
C VAL A 607 26.14 -1.74 4.19
N ILE A 608 26.18 -0.73 3.28
CA ILE A 608 26.13 -0.98 1.83
C ILE A 608 27.50 -1.47 1.33
N GLU A 609 28.57 -0.88 1.85
CA GLU A 609 29.96 -1.22 1.51
C GLU A 609 30.77 -1.41 2.78
N GLY A 610 31.68 -2.39 2.80
CA GLY A 610 32.58 -2.66 3.89
C GLY A 610 32.00 -3.55 5.02
N ASP A 611 32.73 -3.61 6.13
CA ASP A 611 32.35 -4.37 7.32
C ASP A 611 31.75 -3.43 8.37
N SER A 612 30.57 -3.79 8.88
CA SER A 612 29.82 -2.99 9.87
C SER A 612 30.63 -2.65 11.10
N ALA A 613 31.31 -3.63 11.72
CA ALA A 613 32.06 -3.42 12.95
C ALA A 613 33.23 -2.46 12.76
N THR A 614 33.91 -2.56 11.61
CA THR A 614 35.01 -1.66 11.23
C THR A 614 34.52 -0.22 11.00
N MET A 615 33.38 -0.05 10.29
CA MET A 615 32.81 1.27 10.00
C MET A 615 32.31 1.94 11.27
N LEU A 616 31.68 1.19 12.17
CA LEU A 616 31.22 1.72 13.47
C LEU A 616 32.38 2.19 14.36
N ARG A 617 33.47 1.40 14.45
CA ARG A 617 34.67 1.81 15.18
C ARG A 617 35.30 3.06 14.55
N ARG A 618 35.43 3.08 13.21
CA ARG A 618 35.96 4.26 12.50
C ARG A 618 35.13 5.49 12.74
N ALA A 619 33.77 5.40 12.74
CA ALA A 619 32.90 6.52 13.07
C ALA A 619 33.13 7.02 14.50
N ALA A 620 33.25 6.11 15.49
CA ALA A 620 33.53 6.46 16.87
C ALA A 620 34.92 7.12 17.07
N ASP A 621 35.93 6.70 16.27
CA ASP A 621 37.31 7.20 16.38
C ASP A 621 37.50 8.53 15.66
N THR A 622 36.83 8.75 14.52
CA THR A 622 36.97 9.96 13.70
C THR A 622 35.93 11.04 14.01
N GLY A 623 34.96 10.76 14.88
CA GLY A 623 33.82 11.64 15.10
C GLY A 623 32.93 11.77 13.85
N GLY A 624 32.86 10.73 13.03
CA GLY A 624 32.05 10.71 11.84
C GLY A 624 30.66 10.12 12.07
N VAL A 625 29.83 10.14 11.01
CA VAL A 625 28.47 9.61 11.05
C VAL A 625 28.26 8.54 10.00
N LEU A 626 27.34 7.59 10.29
CA LEU A 626 26.76 6.72 9.28
C LEU A 626 25.46 7.36 8.79
N VAL A 627 25.19 7.26 7.48
CA VAL A 627 24.04 7.88 6.84
C VAL A 627 23.21 6.80 6.16
N SER A 628 21.88 6.83 6.30
CA SER A 628 21.00 5.88 5.62
C SER A 628 21.02 6.07 4.09
N GLU A 629 20.76 5.00 3.33
CA GLU A 629 20.68 5.04 1.86
C GLU A 629 19.71 6.13 1.38
N VAL A 630 18.55 6.24 2.04
CA VAL A 630 17.51 7.23 1.71
C VAL A 630 18.06 8.65 1.83
N LEU A 631 18.69 8.97 2.96
CA LEU A 631 19.26 10.31 3.19
C LEU A 631 20.41 10.61 2.22
N ALA A 632 21.28 9.63 2.00
CA ALA A 632 22.41 9.77 1.07
C ALA A 632 21.95 10.05 -0.36
N ASN A 633 20.89 9.34 -0.83
CA ASN A 633 20.31 9.55 -2.15
C ASN A 633 19.60 10.90 -2.26
N ARG A 634 18.89 11.32 -1.23
CA ARG A 634 18.14 12.59 -1.20
C ARG A 634 19.04 13.81 -1.23
N LEU A 635 20.13 13.79 -0.44
CA LEU A 635 21.09 14.90 -0.36
C LEU A 635 22.23 14.80 -1.39
N GLY A 636 22.32 13.70 -2.15
CA GLY A 636 23.39 13.47 -3.11
C GLY A 636 24.78 13.28 -2.49
N VAL A 637 24.83 12.87 -1.21
CA VAL A 637 26.10 12.71 -0.47
C VAL A 637 26.67 11.29 -0.59
N ARG A 638 27.99 11.18 -0.47
CA ARG A 638 28.75 9.92 -0.56
C ARG A 638 29.69 9.77 0.64
N GLU A 639 30.20 8.56 0.84
CA GLU A 639 31.25 8.28 1.80
C GLU A 639 32.48 9.16 1.55
N GLY A 640 33.08 9.64 2.62
CA GLY A 640 34.21 10.56 2.58
C GLY A 640 33.84 12.04 2.41
N MET A 641 32.58 12.37 2.10
CA MET A 641 32.08 13.74 2.13
C MET A 641 31.70 14.14 3.56
N SER A 642 31.57 15.45 3.80
CA SER A 642 31.07 15.98 5.07
C SER A 642 29.64 16.51 4.92
N ILE A 643 28.86 16.37 5.97
CA ILE A 643 27.48 16.87 6.09
C ILE A 643 27.40 17.96 7.17
N ALA A 644 26.71 19.05 6.85
CA ALA A 644 26.47 20.13 7.79
C ALA A 644 25.24 19.83 8.63
N ILE A 645 25.38 19.81 9.95
CA ILE A 645 24.33 19.51 10.93
C ILE A 645 24.14 20.73 11.82
N THR A 646 22.91 21.15 12.05
CA THR A 646 22.59 22.22 13.00
C THR A 646 22.62 21.66 14.43
N THR A 647 23.47 22.25 15.26
CA THR A 647 23.59 21.91 16.68
C THR A 647 23.30 23.12 17.56
N PRO A 648 23.08 22.98 18.88
CA PRO A 648 22.92 24.11 19.78
C PRO A 648 24.11 25.09 19.78
N ALA A 649 25.31 24.60 19.47
CA ALA A 649 26.53 25.40 19.32
C ALA A 649 26.74 26.02 17.93
N GLY A 650 25.78 25.87 17.03
CA GLY A 650 25.86 26.32 15.63
C GLY A 650 26.01 25.16 14.63
N VAL A 651 26.24 25.50 13.36
CA VAL A 651 26.37 24.51 12.28
C VAL A 651 27.74 23.82 12.36
N GLN A 652 27.73 22.49 12.45
CA GLN A 652 28.91 21.65 12.52
C GLN A 652 29.03 20.78 11.25
N SER A 653 30.25 20.65 10.73
CA SER A 653 30.54 19.79 9.57
C SER A 653 31.08 18.44 10.06
N VAL A 654 30.38 17.35 9.75
CA VAL A 654 30.69 16.00 10.23
C VAL A 654 30.99 15.08 9.05
N PRO A 655 32.09 14.27 9.06
CA PRO A 655 32.42 13.38 7.95
C PRO A 655 31.48 12.16 7.90
N ILE A 656 31.12 11.76 6.68
CA ILE A 656 30.32 10.55 6.41
C ILE A 656 31.28 9.37 6.28
N VAL A 657 31.16 8.39 7.17
CA VAL A 657 32.04 7.20 7.24
C VAL A 657 31.48 6.04 6.44
N ALA A 658 30.16 5.82 6.47
CA ALA A 658 29.52 4.72 5.78
C ALA A 658 28.05 5.01 5.45
N LYS A 659 27.51 4.28 4.49
CA LYS A 659 26.08 4.22 4.19
C LYS A 659 25.47 2.91 4.68
N PHE A 660 24.26 2.94 5.21
CA PHE A 660 23.56 1.75 5.70
C PHE A 660 22.11 1.68 5.22
N TYR A 661 21.54 0.48 5.22
CA TYR A 661 20.13 0.26 4.91
C TYR A 661 19.26 0.56 6.13
N ASP A 662 18.26 1.40 5.97
CA ASP A 662 17.23 1.70 6.98
C ASP A 662 15.85 1.60 6.35
N TYR A 663 14.95 0.89 7.03
CA TYR A 663 13.59 0.64 6.56
C TYR A 663 12.52 1.20 7.50
N ALA A 664 12.95 1.94 8.54
CA ALA A 664 12.06 2.47 9.57
C ALA A 664 11.75 3.96 9.38
N THR A 665 12.56 4.71 8.61
CA THR A 665 12.42 6.17 8.50
C THR A 665 12.31 6.62 7.06
N ASP A 666 11.25 7.38 6.75
CA ASP A 666 11.02 7.95 5.42
C ASP A 666 11.89 9.19 5.16
N GLY A 667 12.22 9.97 6.20
CA GLY A 667 13.05 11.17 6.14
C GLY A 667 14.54 10.90 5.95
N GLY A 668 14.95 9.65 6.21
CA GLY A 668 16.35 9.26 6.33
C GLY A 668 16.88 9.40 7.75
N LYS A 669 17.99 8.73 8.02
CA LYS A 669 18.57 8.57 9.36
C LYS A 669 20.07 8.78 9.34
N MET A 670 20.59 9.39 10.40
CA MET A 670 22.02 9.44 10.71
C MET A 670 22.31 8.70 12.02
N VAL A 671 23.48 8.12 12.13
CA VAL A 671 23.95 7.47 13.37
C VAL A 671 25.28 8.07 13.77
N MET A 672 25.37 8.50 15.03
CA MET A 672 26.51 9.20 15.63
C MET A 672 26.93 8.52 16.94
N ASP A 673 28.22 8.62 17.26
CA ASP A 673 28.70 8.12 18.58
C ASP A 673 28.13 8.91 19.74
N ARG A 674 27.87 8.23 20.87
CA ARG A 674 27.25 8.82 22.05
C ARG A 674 28.08 9.95 22.66
N ALA A 675 29.39 9.78 22.75
CA ALA A 675 30.27 10.79 23.34
C ALA A 675 30.31 12.06 22.49
N GLN A 676 30.32 11.93 21.16
CA GLN A 676 30.25 13.05 20.25
C GLN A 676 28.92 13.81 20.35
N TYR A 677 27.80 13.08 20.43
CA TYR A 677 26.48 13.67 20.61
C TYR A 677 26.42 14.50 21.91
N GLN A 678 26.86 13.90 23.04
CA GLN A 678 26.87 14.60 24.33
C GLN A 678 27.74 15.87 24.29
N ALA A 679 28.87 15.83 23.61
CA ALA A 679 29.74 17.00 23.45
C ALA A 679 29.08 18.12 22.63
N LEU A 680 28.25 17.78 21.60
CA LEU A 680 27.64 18.77 20.72
C LEU A 680 26.29 19.29 21.22
N TRP A 681 25.48 18.43 21.88
CA TRP A 681 24.14 18.79 22.35
C TRP A 681 24.01 19.00 23.87
N HIS A 682 25.02 18.61 24.64
CA HIS A 682 25.00 18.67 26.14
C HIS A 682 23.77 17.93 26.71
N ASP A 683 23.29 16.85 26.03
CA ASP A 683 22.14 16.04 26.40
C ASP A 683 22.59 14.64 26.80
N ASP A 684 22.41 14.27 28.06
CA ASP A 684 22.74 12.93 28.56
C ASP A 684 21.53 11.99 28.63
N ARG A 685 20.33 12.47 28.32
CA ARG A 685 19.10 11.68 28.29
C ARG A 685 19.17 10.57 27.25
N VAL A 686 18.44 9.49 27.48
CA VAL A 686 18.39 8.30 26.65
C VAL A 686 16.95 7.98 26.30
N THR A 687 16.66 7.73 25.02
CA THR A 687 15.32 7.36 24.58
C THR A 687 15.01 5.90 24.91
N VAL A 688 16.01 5.02 24.75
CA VAL A 688 15.85 3.57 24.96
C VAL A 688 17.15 2.98 25.49
N PHE A 689 17.07 2.05 26.42
CA PHE A 689 18.18 1.23 26.87
C PHE A 689 18.06 -0.19 26.30
N PRO A 690 18.79 -0.54 25.24
CA PRO A 690 18.97 -1.92 24.79
C PRO A 690 19.82 -2.68 25.84
N ILE A 691 19.30 -3.79 26.34
CA ILE A 691 19.92 -4.61 27.38
C ILE A 691 20.34 -5.94 26.78
N TYR A 692 21.60 -6.30 27.00
CA TYR A 692 22.17 -7.60 26.63
C TYR A 692 22.33 -8.44 27.89
N LEU A 693 21.83 -9.66 27.86
CA LEU A 693 21.87 -10.56 29.02
C LEU A 693 23.10 -11.46 28.98
N ASP A 694 23.48 -12.01 30.13
CA ASP A 694 24.47 -13.07 30.23
C ASP A 694 23.91 -14.35 29.59
N VAL A 695 24.80 -15.18 29.08
CA VAL A 695 24.43 -16.47 28.47
C VAL A 695 23.78 -17.37 29.51
N GLY A 696 22.50 -17.69 29.31
CA GLY A 696 21.74 -18.55 30.23
C GLY A 696 20.97 -17.80 31.34
N ALA A 697 20.98 -16.48 31.35
CA ALA A 697 20.16 -15.68 32.28
C ALA A 697 18.66 -15.89 32.05
N ASP A 698 17.87 -15.94 33.12
CA ASP A 698 16.41 -15.99 33.04
C ASP A 698 15.85 -14.62 32.71
N VAL A 699 15.38 -14.44 31.45
CA VAL A 699 14.77 -13.22 30.93
C VAL A 699 13.64 -12.72 31.84
N ALA A 700 12.79 -13.64 32.36
CA ALA A 700 11.66 -13.27 33.21
C ALA A 700 12.12 -12.79 34.62
N ALA A 701 13.19 -13.37 35.16
CA ALA A 701 13.76 -12.94 36.43
C ALA A 701 14.42 -11.56 36.29
N VAL A 702 15.24 -11.35 35.28
CA VAL A 702 15.86 -10.05 35.00
C VAL A 702 14.81 -8.96 34.73
N ARG A 703 13.74 -9.27 33.98
CA ARG A 703 12.61 -8.36 33.76
C ARG A 703 11.96 -7.90 35.05
N ARG A 704 11.74 -8.83 36.01
CA ARG A 704 11.18 -8.50 37.33
C ARG A 704 12.14 -7.65 38.15
N SER A 705 13.43 -7.95 38.14
CA SER A 705 14.47 -7.18 38.82
C SER A 705 14.59 -5.76 38.29
N ILE A 706 14.56 -5.59 36.97
CA ILE A 706 14.53 -4.26 36.33
C ILE A 706 13.30 -3.48 36.77
N ALA A 707 12.10 -4.08 36.70
CA ALA A 707 10.87 -3.44 37.12
C ALA A 707 10.91 -3.03 38.63
N GLN A 708 11.39 -3.89 39.50
CA GLN A 708 11.51 -3.61 40.93
C GLN A 708 12.54 -2.50 41.23
N GLN A 709 13.71 -2.55 40.61
CA GLN A 709 14.82 -1.63 40.90
C GLN A 709 14.52 -0.21 40.39
N VAL A 710 13.80 -0.11 39.26
CA VAL A 710 13.37 1.17 38.71
C VAL A 710 12.21 1.75 39.51
N MET A 711 11.23 0.90 39.96
CA MET A 711 10.08 1.35 40.77
C MET A 711 10.46 1.80 42.19
N MET A 712 11.53 1.20 42.79
CA MET A 712 11.89 1.47 44.18
C MET A 712 12.71 2.73 44.37
N ASN A 713 13.36 3.29 43.38
CA ASN A 713 14.44 4.29 43.55
C ASN A 713 14.13 5.75 43.23
N GLU A 714 12.99 6.07 42.63
CA GLU A 714 12.66 7.47 42.34
C GLU A 714 11.14 7.69 42.44
N GLN A 715 10.75 8.35 43.55
CA GLN A 715 9.43 8.99 43.59
C GLN A 715 9.37 10.04 42.48
N GLY A 716 8.72 9.76 41.39
CA GLY A 716 8.53 10.73 40.34
C GLY A 716 8.92 10.29 38.91
N VAL A 717 9.70 9.21 38.72
CA VAL A 717 10.04 8.71 37.37
C VAL A 717 9.13 7.58 36.94
N ALA A 718 8.66 7.70 35.73
CA ALA A 718 7.78 6.77 35.05
C ALA A 718 8.26 5.31 35.08
N SER A 719 7.35 4.35 35.37
CA SER A 719 7.68 2.93 35.20
C SER A 719 7.97 2.67 33.73
N PRO A 720 9.19 2.31 33.35
CA PRO A 720 9.52 2.08 31.96
C PRO A 720 8.81 0.85 31.42
N LEU A 721 8.51 0.87 30.16
CA LEU A 721 8.14 -0.31 29.42
C LEU A 721 9.37 -1.22 29.31
N VAL A 722 9.28 -2.42 29.85
CA VAL A 722 10.30 -3.45 29.68
C VAL A 722 9.75 -4.50 28.73
N ILE A 723 10.26 -4.51 27.52
CA ILE A 723 9.80 -5.40 26.46
C ILE A 723 10.92 -6.37 26.04
N SER A 724 10.59 -7.63 25.84
CA SER A 724 11.55 -8.59 25.29
C SER A 724 11.73 -8.42 23.79
N ASN A 725 12.89 -8.86 23.30
CA ASN A 725 13.18 -8.86 21.86
C ASN A 725 12.10 -9.61 21.06
N ALA A 726 11.62 -10.75 21.56
CA ALA A 726 10.60 -11.55 20.89
C ALA A 726 9.24 -10.82 20.81
N GLU A 727 8.87 -10.04 21.82
CA GLU A 727 7.66 -9.21 21.83
C GLU A 727 7.80 -8.06 20.84
N LEU A 728 8.93 -7.33 20.89
CA LEU A 728 9.20 -6.22 20.00
C LEU A 728 9.20 -6.65 18.51
N ARG A 729 9.85 -7.77 18.21
CA ARG A 729 9.86 -8.32 16.84
C ARG A 729 8.49 -8.71 16.35
N ARG A 730 7.65 -9.32 17.18
CA ARG A 730 6.28 -9.68 16.83
C ARG A 730 5.48 -8.42 16.50
N GLU A 731 5.55 -7.40 17.34
CA GLU A 731 4.84 -6.14 17.14
C GLU A 731 5.23 -5.49 15.79
N ILE A 732 6.54 -5.39 15.51
CA ILE A 732 7.02 -4.85 14.22
C ILE A 732 6.48 -5.66 13.04
N LEU A 733 6.57 -6.99 13.09
CA LEU A 733 6.13 -7.84 11.98
C LEU A 733 4.62 -7.85 11.81
N ASP A 734 3.85 -7.77 12.89
CA ASP A 734 2.38 -7.70 12.85
C ASP A 734 1.90 -6.40 12.17
N ILE A 735 2.56 -5.28 12.45
CA ILE A 735 2.29 -4.00 11.75
C ILE A 735 2.53 -4.17 10.24
N PHE A 736 3.65 -4.78 9.86
CA PHE A 736 3.96 -5.04 8.45
C PHE A 736 2.94 -5.98 7.79
N ASP A 737 2.57 -7.07 8.43
CA ASP A 737 1.63 -8.04 7.86
C ASP A 737 0.23 -7.42 7.61
N ARG A 738 -0.25 -6.57 8.52
CA ARG A 738 -1.51 -5.83 8.34
C ARG A 738 -1.49 -4.92 7.09
N THR A 739 -0.36 -4.26 6.83
CA THR A 739 -0.21 -3.36 5.68
C THR A 739 -0.40 -4.09 4.34
N PHE A 740 -0.06 -5.39 4.26
CA PHE A 740 -0.15 -6.15 3.01
C PHE A 740 -1.48 -6.90 2.79
N VAL A 741 -2.42 -6.89 3.74
CA VAL A 741 -3.73 -7.55 3.59
C VAL A 741 -4.46 -7.06 2.33
N LEU A 742 -4.44 -5.75 2.07
CA LEU A 742 -5.02 -5.17 0.86
C LEU A 742 -4.45 -5.77 -0.42
N THR A 743 -3.13 -5.98 -0.46
CA THR A 743 -2.43 -6.55 -1.62
C THR A 743 -2.89 -7.99 -1.89
N TYR A 744 -3.08 -8.80 -0.85
CA TYR A 744 -3.59 -10.18 -1.00
C TYR A 744 -5.03 -10.23 -1.52
N VAL A 745 -5.90 -9.31 -1.10
CA VAL A 745 -7.28 -9.21 -1.63
C VAL A 745 -7.26 -8.91 -3.12
N LEU A 746 -6.44 -7.96 -3.55
CA LEU A 746 -6.31 -7.59 -4.96
C LEU A 746 -5.69 -8.72 -5.81
N GLU A 747 -4.73 -9.45 -5.24
CA GLU A 747 -4.17 -10.64 -5.86
C GLU A 747 -5.25 -11.72 -6.09
N ALA A 748 -6.09 -11.99 -5.11
CA ALA A 748 -7.19 -12.94 -5.25
C ALA A 748 -8.17 -12.54 -6.36
N ILE A 749 -8.50 -11.24 -6.47
CA ILE A 749 -9.33 -10.70 -7.54
C ILE A 749 -8.66 -10.92 -8.90
N ALA A 750 -7.37 -10.62 -9.03
CA ALA A 750 -6.62 -10.78 -10.28
C ALA A 750 -6.60 -12.25 -10.75
N VAL A 751 -6.37 -13.19 -9.83
CA VAL A 751 -6.43 -14.64 -10.10
C VAL A 751 -7.83 -15.05 -10.56
N PHE A 752 -8.88 -14.59 -9.89
CA PHE A 752 -10.26 -14.90 -10.25
C PHE A 752 -10.61 -14.41 -11.67
N ILE A 753 -10.20 -13.18 -12.01
CA ILE A 753 -10.37 -12.62 -13.37
C ILE A 753 -9.62 -13.45 -14.41
N ALA A 754 -8.40 -13.93 -14.11
CA ALA A 754 -7.63 -14.79 -14.99
C ALA A 754 -8.36 -16.13 -15.26
N VAL A 755 -8.94 -16.76 -14.23
CA VAL A 755 -9.75 -17.98 -14.36
C VAL A 755 -10.96 -17.76 -15.26
N LEU A 756 -11.69 -16.65 -15.08
CA LEU A 756 -12.81 -16.28 -15.94
C LEU A 756 -12.39 -16.08 -17.40
N GLY A 757 -11.22 -15.48 -17.62
CA GLY A 757 -10.63 -15.29 -18.96
C GLY A 757 -10.39 -16.62 -19.67
N ILE A 758 -9.78 -17.60 -18.98
CA ILE A 758 -9.54 -18.95 -19.52
C ILE A 758 -10.87 -19.63 -19.84
N MET A 759 -11.83 -19.59 -18.91
CA MET A 759 -13.13 -20.23 -19.08
C MET A 759 -13.86 -19.65 -20.31
N ASN A 760 -13.90 -18.33 -20.46
CA ASN A 760 -14.50 -17.65 -21.61
C ASN A 760 -13.89 -18.11 -22.94
N THR A 761 -12.56 -18.21 -23.01
CA THR A 761 -11.85 -18.59 -24.23
C THR A 761 -12.05 -20.08 -24.57
N LEU A 762 -12.03 -20.96 -23.56
CA LEU A 762 -12.28 -22.40 -23.79
C LEU A 762 -13.72 -22.67 -24.19
N VAL A 763 -14.70 -21.99 -23.60
CA VAL A 763 -16.11 -22.04 -24.06
C VAL A 763 -16.19 -21.64 -25.53
N THR A 764 -15.51 -20.57 -25.90
CA THR A 764 -15.42 -20.08 -27.27
C THR A 764 -14.81 -21.14 -28.19
N ALA A 765 -13.69 -21.73 -27.82
CA ALA A 765 -12.99 -22.74 -28.60
C ALA A 765 -13.85 -24.00 -28.87
N VAL A 766 -14.63 -24.42 -27.88
CA VAL A 766 -15.54 -25.57 -28.00
C VAL A 766 -16.72 -25.24 -28.93
N LEU A 767 -17.31 -24.04 -28.81
CA LEU A 767 -18.44 -23.64 -29.64
C LEU A 767 -18.06 -23.54 -31.12
N GLU A 768 -16.88 -23.00 -31.44
CA GLU A 768 -16.39 -22.90 -32.84
C GLU A 768 -16.14 -24.25 -33.49
N ARG A 769 -15.83 -25.27 -32.69
CA ARG A 769 -15.50 -26.63 -33.17
C ARG A 769 -16.62 -27.64 -33.01
N ARG A 770 -17.83 -27.19 -32.77
CA ARG A 770 -18.98 -28.05 -32.53
C ARG A 770 -19.12 -29.08 -33.61
N ARG A 771 -18.97 -28.69 -34.89
CA ARG A 771 -19.03 -29.58 -36.04
C ARG A 771 -17.87 -30.60 -36.09
N GLU A 772 -16.63 -30.17 -35.85
CA GLU A 772 -15.47 -31.06 -35.79
C GLU A 772 -15.59 -32.10 -34.67
N LEU A 773 -16.03 -31.65 -33.47
CA LEU A 773 -16.24 -32.56 -32.33
C LEU A 773 -17.38 -33.52 -32.58
N ALA A 774 -18.47 -33.08 -33.22
CA ALA A 774 -19.56 -33.95 -33.64
C ALA A 774 -19.11 -34.95 -34.72
N THR A 775 -18.25 -34.53 -35.66
CA THR A 775 -17.66 -35.41 -36.67
C THR A 775 -16.77 -36.46 -36.02
N LEU A 776 -15.93 -36.11 -35.03
CA LEU A 776 -15.13 -37.08 -34.29
C LEU A 776 -16.01 -38.10 -33.56
N GLN A 777 -17.12 -37.68 -32.97
CA GLN A 777 -18.08 -38.59 -32.33
C GLN A 777 -18.79 -39.48 -33.36
N ALA A 778 -19.15 -38.95 -34.53
CA ALA A 778 -19.75 -39.72 -35.61
C ALA A 778 -18.82 -40.79 -36.17
N ILE A 779 -17.50 -40.59 -36.18
CA ILE A 779 -16.47 -41.55 -36.58
C ILE A 779 -16.17 -42.58 -35.47
N GLY A 780 -16.74 -42.41 -34.25
CA GLY A 780 -16.64 -43.38 -33.17
C GLY A 780 -15.83 -42.91 -31.94
N ALA A 781 -15.48 -41.61 -31.84
CA ALA A 781 -14.86 -41.10 -30.64
C ALA A 781 -15.86 -41.09 -29.48
N SER A 782 -15.46 -41.67 -28.33
CA SER A 782 -16.31 -41.68 -27.14
C SER A 782 -16.43 -40.30 -26.51
N PRO A 783 -17.52 -39.98 -25.79
CA PRO A 783 -17.66 -38.72 -25.04
C PRO A 783 -16.51 -38.44 -24.09
N THR A 784 -15.91 -39.50 -23.50
CA THR A 784 -14.74 -39.41 -22.64
C THR A 784 -13.49 -38.95 -23.40
N GLN A 785 -13.29 -39.41 -24.63
CA GLN A 785 -12.19 -39.01 -25.50
C GLN A 785 -12.32 -37.56 -25.93
N VAL A 786 -13.52 -37.10 -26.28
CA VAL A 786 -13.80 -35.69 -26.60
C VAL A 786 -13.52 -34.80 -25.38
N ARG A 787 -13.99 -35.21 -24.18
CA ARG A 787 -13.67 -34.50 -22.93
C ARG A 787 -12.18 -34.43 -22.67
N GLN A 788 -11.45 -35.54 -22.82
CA GLN A 788 -9.99 -35.56 -22.65
C GLN A 788 -9.27 -34.68 -23.67
N LEU A 789 -9.72 -34.61 -24.92
CA LEU A 789 -9.15 -33.74 -25.94
C LEU A 789 -9.18 -32.26 -25.53
N VAL A 790 -10.35 -31.79 -25.08
CA VAL A 790 -10.50 -30.40 -24.60
C VAL A 790 -9.69 -30.14 -23.34
N LEU A 791 -9.63 -31.09 -22.41
CA LEU A 791 -8.81 -30.94 -21.19
C LEU A 791 -7.31 -30.93 -21.49
N TRP A 792 -6.80 -31.70 -22.45
CA TRP A 792 -5.40 -31.64 -22.88
C TRP A 792 -5.08 -30.31 -23.58
N GLU A 793 -6.02 -29.74 -24.33
CA GLU A 793 -5.85 -28.41 -24.91
C GLU A 793 -5.77 -27.35 -23.80
N ALA A 794 -6.67 -27.40 -22.81
CA ALA A 794 -6.64 -26.54 -21.65
C ALA A 794 -5.32 -26.67 -20.86
N ALA A 795 -4.85 -27.91 -20.64
CA ALA A 795 -3.59 -28.17 -19.98
C ALA A 795 -2.38 -27.61 -20.73
N TYR A 796 -2.39 -27.75 -22.09
CA TYR A 796 -1.32 -27.18 -22.92
C TYR A 796 -1.27 -25.67 -22.87
N LEU A 797 -2.41 -24.99 -23.03
CA LEU A 797 -2.51 -23.54 -22.96
C LEU A 797 -2.20 -23.06 -21.54
N GLY A 798 -2.64 -23.79 -20.51
CA GLY A 798 -2.35 -23.54 -19.12
C GLY A 798 -0.86 -23.65 -18.79
N ALA A 799 -0.18 -24.67 -19.29
CA ALA A 799 1.25 -24.88 -19.10
C ALA A 799 2.08 -23.78 -19.76
N LEU A 800 1.72 -23.37 -20.99
CA LEU A 800 2.38 -22.25 -21.68
C LEU A 800 2.16 -20.94 -20.94
N GLY A 801 0.91 -20.69 -20.50
CA GLY A 801 0.59 -19.50 -19.70
C GLY A 801 1.34 -19.48 -18.37
N ALA A 802 1.51 -20.63 -17.72
CA ALA A 802 2.28 -20.77 -16.50
C ALA A 802 3.77 -20.46 -16.71
N VAL A 803 4.39 -21.03 -17.74
CA VAL A 803 5.82 -20.77 -18.06
C VAL A 803 6.06 -19.30 -18.38
N LEU A 804 5.25 -18.71 -19.28
CA LEU A 804 5.37 -17.30 -19.64
C LEU A 804 5.02 -16.39 -18.43
N GLY A 805 4.05 -16.80 -17.61
CA GLY A 805 3.66 -16.11 -16.39
C GLY A 805 4.75 -16.09 -15.32
N VAL A 806 5.48 -17.20 -15.15
CA VAL A 806 6.64 -17.25 -14.23
C VAL A 806 7.75 -16.34 -14.74
N ILE A 807 8.11 -16.42 -16.01
CA ILE A 807 9.13 -15.57 -16.61
C ILE A 807 8.72 -14.09 -16.49
N GLY A 808 7.49 -13.77 -16.88
CA GLY A 808 6.95 -12.42 -16.81
C GLY A 808 6.86 -11.91 -15.38
N GLY A 809 6.46 -12.76 -14.44
CA GLY A 809 6.36 -12.41 -13.01
C GLY A 809 7.71 -12.12 -12.37
N LEU A 810 8.75 -12.88 -12.72
CA LEU A 810 10.11 -12.61 -12.25
C LEU A 810 10.67 -11.31 -12.82
N LEU A 811 10.45 -11.06 -14.13
CA LEU A 811 10.86 -9.81 -14.76
C LEU A 811 10.09 -8.61 -14.16
N LEU A 812 8.79 -8.78 -13.91
CA LEU A 812 7.96 -7.79 -13.26
C LEU A 812 8.45 -7.52 -11.83
N ALA A 813 8.78 -8.56 -11.06
CA ALA A 813 9.33 -8.41 -9.72
C ALA A 813 10.63 -7.57 -9.72
N VAL A 814 11.51 -7.77 -10.71
CA VAL A 814 12.73 -6.94 -10.87
C VAL A 814 12.36 -5.48 -11.10
N VAL A 815 11.39 -5.17 -11.97
CA VAL A 815 10.95 -3.79 -12.23
C VAL A 815 10.30 -3.19 -10.98
N LEU A 816 9.42 -3.93 -10.30
CA LEU A 816 8.75 -3.47 -9.08
C LEU A 816 9.75 -3.16 -7.96
N ILE A 817 10.72 -4.06 -7.73
CA ILE A 817 11.67 -3.94 -6.62
C ILE A 817 12.79 -2.93 -6.93
N LYS A 818 13.45 -3.07 -8.10
CA LYS A 818 14.67 -2.30 -8.39
C LYS A 818 14.42 -0.95 -9.04
N VAL A 819 13.25 -0.76 -9.68
CA VAL A 819 12.92 0.50 -10.36
C VAL A 819 11.84 1.23 -9.57
N ILE A 820 10.64 0.68 -9.50
CA ILE A 820 9.48 1.38 -8.93
C ILE A 820 9.66 1.63 -7.44
N ASN A 821 9.97 0.59 -6.65
CA ASN A 821 10.16 0.76 -5.21
C ASN A 821 11.31 1.71 -4.86
N LYS A 822 12.45 1.54 -5.54
CA LYS A 822 13.62 2.41 -5.31
C LYS A 822 13.34 3.87 -5.66
N GLN A 823 12.60 4.13 -6.74
CA GLN A 823 12.23 5.49 -7.15
C GLN A 823 11.13 6.10 -6.27
N SER A 824 10.23 5.27 -5.68
CA SER A 824 9.14 5.74 -4.82
C SER A 824 9.60 6.01 -3.39
N PHE A 825 10.38 5.12 -2.80
CA PHE A 825 10.74 5.16 -1.38
C PHE A 825 12.23 5.45 -1.12
N GLY A 826 13.08 5.37 -2.13
CA GLY A 826 14.52 5.64 -2.01
C GLY A 826 15.35 4.51 -1.39
N TRP A 827 14.75 3.44 -0.90
CA TRP A 827 15.43 2.28 -0.31
C TRP A 827 15.48 1.07 -1.26
N THR A 828 16.47 0.21 -1.04
CA THR A 828 16.68 -1.00 -1.84
C THR A 828 16.16 -2.23 -1.09
N ILE A 829 15.15 -2.91 -1.65
CA ILE A 829 14.68 -4.21 -1.16
C ILE A 829 15.62 -5.31 -1.68
N GLN A 830 16.03 -6.21 -0.80
CA GLN A 830 16.83 -7.39 -1.17
C GLN A 830 15.91 -8.42 -1.85
N MET A 831 16.10 -8.62 -3.15
CA MET A 831 15.27 -9.52 -3.94
C MET A 831 15.54 -10.98 -3.54
N THR A 832 14.51 -11.66 -3.08
CA THR A 832 14.52 -13.09 -2.79
C THR A 832 13.39 -13.76 -3.57
N VAL A 833 13.73 -14.87 -4.23
CA VAL A 833 12.77 -15.62 -5.05
C VAL A 833 12.42 -16.92 -4.31
N PRO A 834 11.27 -17.00 -3.64
CA PRO A 834 10.85 -18.22 -2.95
C PRO A 834 10.35 -19.24 -3.97
N ILE A 835 11.11 -20.35 -4.15
CA ILE A 835 10.77 -21.44 -5.09
C ILE A 835 9.39 -22.01 -4.80
N GLY A 836 8.98 -22.10 -3.53
CA GLY A 836 7.65 -22.55 -3.13
C GLY A 836 6.51 -21.73 -3.74
N VAL A 837 6.67 -20.39 -3.83
CA VAL A 837 5.68 -19.50 -4.45
C VAL A 837 5.57 -19.76 -5.95
N LEU A 838 6.70 -19.97 -6.63
CA LEU A 838 6.69 -20.29 -8.06
C LEU A 838 5.97 -21.63 -8.33
N LEU A 839 6.22 -22.64 -7.49
CA LEU A 839 5.53 -23.93 -7.61
C LEU A 839 4.03 -23.79 -7.33
N GLN A 840 3.64 -23.06 -6.28
CA GLN A 840 2.23 -22.77 -5.97
C GLN A 840 1.55 -22.05 -7.13
N ALA A 841 2.21 -21.06 -7.74
CA ALA A 841 1.71 -20.33 -8.88
C ALA A 841 1.48 -21.23 -10.11
N VAL A 842 2.44 -22.12 -10.40
CA VAL A 842 2.30 -23.09 -11.51
C VAL A 842 1.15 -24.07 -11.24
N ILE A 843 1.05 -24.63 -10.04
CA ILE A 843 -0.03 -25.53 -9.64
C ILE A 843 -1.39 -24.82 -9.76
N LEU A 844 -1.47 -23.58 -9.27
CA LEU A 844 -2.69 -22.78 -9.34
C LEU A 844 -3.08 -22.46 -10.78
N ALA A 845 -2.12 -22.12 -11.63
CA ALA A 845 -2.38 -21.86 -13.06
C ALA A 845 -2.87 -23.10 -13.80
N LEU A 846 -2.23 -24.25 -13.60
CA LEU A 846 -2.64 -25.52 -14.19
C LEU A 846 -4.01 -25.97 -13.65
N GLY A 847 -4.22 -25.85 -12.33
CA GLY A 847 -5.49 -26.13 -11.69
C GLY A 847 -6.62 -25.25 -12.23
N ALA A 848 -6.36 -23.93 -12.33
CA ALA A 848 -7.30 -22.97 -12.90
C ALA A 848 -7.65 -23.29 -14.36
N ALA A 849 -6.64 -23.62 -15.18
CA ALA A 849 -6.86 -24.00 -16.57
C ALA A 849 -7.71 -25.29 -16.71
N LEU A 850 -7.44 -26.30 -15.88
CA LEU A 850 -8.22 -27.55 -15.88
C LEU A 850 -9.66 -27.33 -15.35
N VAL A 851 -9.85 -26.57 -14.30
CA VAL A 851 -11.18 -26.23 -13.76
C VAL A 851 -11.97 -25.42 -14.79
N ALA A 852 -11.35 -24.39 -15.38
CA ALA A 852 -11.98 -23.58 -16.44
C ALA A 852 -12.32 -24.40 -17.67
N GLY A 853 -11.50 -25.42 -18.01
CA GLY A 853 -11.70 -26.34 -19.13
C GLY A 853 -12.73 -27.44 -18.88
N TYR A 854 -13.00 -27.78 -17.61
CA TYR A 854 -13.85 -28.90 -17.25
C TYR A 854 -15.31 -28.76 -17.73
N TRP A 855 -15.91 -27.60 -17.48
CA TRP A 855 -17.29 -27.33 -17.87
C TRP A 855 -17.48 -27.30 -19.42
N PRO A 856 -16.66 -26.58 -20.19
CA PRO A 856 -16.71 -26.67 -21.66
C PRO A 856 -16.46 -28.07 -22.21
N ALA A 857 -15.52 -28.81 -21.60
CA ALA A 857 -15.22 -30.19 -22.01
C ALA A 857 -16.41 -31.15 -21.78
N ARG A 858 -17.10 -31.02 -20.62
CA ARG A 858 -18.30 -31.78 -20.32
C ARG A 858 -19.44 -31.42 -21.26
N TRP A 859 -19.60 -30.13 -21.55
CA TRP A 859 -20.64 -29.68 -22.48
C TRP A 859 -20.37 -30.16 -23.91
N ALA A 860 -19.12 -30.11 -24.41
CA ALA A 860 -18.70 -30.64 -25.69
C ALA A 860 -18.97 -32.15 -25.84
N ALA A 861 -18.69 -32.91 -24.77
CA ALA A 861 -18.89 -34.39 -24.76
C ALA A 861 -20.37 -34.82 -24.81
N ASN A 862 -21.27 -33.96 -24.31
CA ASN A 862 -22.72 -34.30 -24.18
C ASN A 862 -23.56 -33.67 -25.30
N GLN A 863 -22.98 -33.12 -26.36
CA GLN A 863 -23.71 -32.53 -27.48
C GLN A 863 -24.33 -33.63 -28.37
N PRO A 864 -25.58 -33.48 -28.83
CA PRO A 864 -26.17 -34.40 -29.78
C PRO A 864 -25.45 -34.34 -31.13
N VAL A 865 -24.91 -35.46 -31.58
CA VAL A 865 -24.12 -35.55 -32.84
C VAL A 865 -24.91 -35.03 -34.04
N VAL A 866 -26.22 -35.32 -34.08
CA VAL A 866 -27.11 -34.91 -35.17
C VAL A 866 -27.28 -33.40 -35.28
N GLU A 867 -27.39 -32.71 -34.15
CA GLU A 867 -27.48 -31.23 -34.10
C GLU A 867 -26.16 -30.57 -34.48
N GLY A 868 -25.02 -31.13 -34.00
CA GLY A 868 -23.70 -30.62 -34.36
C GLY A 868 -23.34 -30.77 -35.85
N LEU A 869 -23.87 -31.75 -36.52
CA LEU A 869 -23.68 -31.96 -37.98
C LEU A 869 -24.64 -31.12 -38.84
N ARG A 870 -25.80 -30.70 -38.29
CA ARG A 870 -26.82 -29.90 -39.01
C ARG A 870 -26.58 -28.39 -38.96
N GLU A 871 -25.75 -27.88 -38.07
CA GLU A 871 -25.40 -26.47 -38.04
C GLU A 871 -24.46 -26.15 -39.24
N GLU A 872 -25.01 -25.47 -40.25
CA GLU A 872 -24.27 -24.88 -41.40
C GLU A 872 -23.57 -23.58 -41.02
#